data_69a2fe8ef7ceaaefad6c5463098cf97b
#
_entry.id   69a2fe8ef7ceaaefad6c5463098cf97b
#
_cell.length_a   1.000
_cell.length_b   1.000
_cell.length_c   1.000
_cell.angle_alpha   90.00
_cell.angle_beta   90.00
_cell.angle_gamma   90.00
#
_symmetry.space_group_name_H-M   'P 1'
#
loop_
_entity.id
_entity.type
_entity.pdbx_description
1 polymer ?
#
loop_
_entity_poly.entity_id
_entity_poly.type
_entity_poly.pdbx_seq_one_letter_code
_entity_poly.pdbx_strand_id
1 'polypeptide(L)'
;MRTALIFSLSFLLVTSCTEVTKNEQSTATTIIPRPTGPRKERKEIKKAFFDNMHGAEEGFNWKEHNKILRWKKYNQRVENKANLPVDGYWTERGSSNQSGRIHTAELDTINNSLYCASSGGNIWKGNPEGENWESLNDELKFYNIKMLDLIQNDSINRLLVCSGASEFYYTDDDGLTWNQSTGLEGTIDWGHIRKSVVINDSIKSVYVLTAEWDDSAWGSVSRIYKSQDQGESFQFLKQYNTDIERVDLWAPYHKSDTLFILSNREIHTLAPNQNTPVYRTTISSTGNGYSLLAGCTTDNETTLYAYINHKLHRSDDSGHNWAFVTELEDSPFFSMSFNASITNPEYLYFGAIECHVSYDGGLNWDVVNSWHSYYQLPSTRLHADIPNIKAILNPQGEELTYISTDGGLYVSSNHLNTVENISLQDLNVSQYYSVYTNRNNTNYIYAGAQDQGFQRSEDGNLDSPINFEQIISGDYGHIVSTDGGSSLWTVYPGFAHYYPDAEQGEGEGYWDFPDGATDLWLPPLMAHPLEPNKVFIAGGHLSGLGSYIIRLNYNGSVTSTQLNFNFKVASGGGYITAMAISPLNMDYWYVLTNNGKFFSSTDYGDTWSMTESFTGPENHYFYGSSIQPSHVELGKAYIAGSGYSNPGVYATDNNGETFTALEEGLPSTMIYDIAATYGDEYIFAATELGPYIYISEEDQWEDLSGNEAPDQTYWTVEFVDEIKTARFGTYGRGIWDFKLEEETSSIGMNESLNSQHEFKLYPNPAVNTINIEMEKSEDTLIEIFDAQGRLVKSESILNKVKQQIDISDLTKGTYICKLTGGTSQMTKSFIKD
;
A
#
# COMPACT_ATOMS: atom_id res chain seq x y z
N MET A 1 80.98 19.96 -21.52
CA MET A 1 79.79 20.20 -22.35
C MET A 1 78.61 19.63 -21.58
N ARG A 2 77.80 20.49 -21.05
CA ARG A 2 76.77 20.15 -20.04
C ARG A 2 75.42 19.98 -20.77
N THR A 3 74.85 18.84 -20.61
CA THR A 3 73.51 18.49 -21.07
C THR A 3 72.50 18.83 -19.98
N ALA A 4 71.51 19.68 -20.27
CA ALA A 4 70.45 20.03 -19.34
C ALA A 4 69.29 19.04 -19.50
N LEU A 5 68.86 18.44 -18.36
CA LEU A 5 67.65 17.58 -18.24
C LEU A 5 66.52 18.49 -17.86
N ILE A 6 65.48 18.54 -18.71
CA ILE A 6 64.17 19.14 -18.38
C ILE A 6 63.28 18.06 -17.81
N PHE A 7 62.87 18.18 -16.51
CA PHE A 7 61.84 17.39 -15.90
C PHE A 7 60.50 18.04 -16.20
N SER A 8 59.65 17.34 -16.94
CA SER A 8 58.25 17.68 -17.13
C SER A 8 57.42 17.01 -16.00
N LEU A 9 56.85 17.81 -15.13
CA LEU A 9 55.95 17.36 -14.07
C LEU A 9 54.53 17.32 -14.66
N SER A 10 54.05 16.12 -14.98
CA SER A 10 52.64 15.90 -15.34
C SER A 10 51.83 15.76 -14.06
N PHE A 11 50.98 16.75 -13.78
CA PHE A 11 49.92 16.66 -12.76
C PHE A 11 48.80 15.75 -13.30
N LEU A 12 48.71 14.54 -12.74
CA LEU A 12 47.52 13.71 -12.87
C LEU A 12 46.45 14.25 -11.91
N LEU A 13 45.47 14.94 -12.43
CA LEU A 13 44.20 15.16 -11.73
C LEU A 13 43.45 13.81 -11.67
N VAL A 14 43.49 13.15 -10.54
CA VAL A 14 42.60 12.06 -10.22
C VAL A 14 41.27 12.70 -9.78
N THR A 15 40.33 12.84 -10.70
CA THR A 15 38.94 13.03 -10.35
C THR A 15 38.45 11.71 -9.78
N SER A 16 38.32 11.60 -8.46
CA SER A 16 37.54 10.52 -7.87
C SER A 16 36.08 10.81 -8.18
N CYS A 17 35.53 10.19 -9.20
CA CYS A 17 34.11 9.90 -9.22
C CYS A 17 33.86 8.99 -8.01
N THR A 18 33.25 9.52 -6.96
CA THR A 18 32.48 8.70 -6.05
C THR A 18 31.27 8.24 -6.85
N GLU A 19 31.32 7.03 -7.41
CA GLU A 19 30.10 6.33 -7.75
C GLU A 19 29.28 6.31 -6.46
N VAL A 20 28.15 7.01 -6.47
CA VAL A 20 27.08 6.77 -5.51
C VAL A 20 26.65 5.35 -5.82
N THR A 21 27.05 4.39 -4.97
CA THR A 21 26.54 3.04 -5.03
C THR A 21 25.02 3.15 -4.80
N LYS A 22 24.22 2.99 -5.87
CA LYS A 22 22.79 2.76 -5.73
C LYS A 22 22.67 1.61 -4.74
N ASN A 23 21.89 1.79 -3.67
CA ASN A 23 21.60 0.71 -2.74
C ASN A 23 20.98 -0.42 -3.56
N GLU A 24 21.74 -1.50 -3.76
CA GLU A 24 21.19 -2.68 -4.43
C GLU A 24 20.19 -3.31 -3.45
N GLN A 25 18.99 -3.56 -3.94
CA GLN A 25 18.02 -4.34 -3.18
C GLN A 25 18.63 -5.69 -2.84
N SER A 26 18.53 -6.10 -1.57
CA SER A 26 18.95 -7.41 -1.14
C SER A 26 18.20 -8.50 -1.90
N THR A 27 18.90 -9.51 -2.37
CA THR A 27 18.29 -10.58 -3.15
C THR A 27 17.44 -11.49 -2.27
N ALA A 28 16.25 -11.82 -2.74
CA ALA A 28 15.41 -12.81 -2.09
C ALA A 28 16.07 -14.20 -2.13
N THR A 29 15.78 -15.01 -1.12
CA THR A 29 16.24 -16.40 -1.10
C THR A 29 15.60 -17.22 -2.21
N THR A 30 16.21 -18.33 -2.55
CA THR A 30 15.76 -19.26 -3.59
C THR A 30 14.55 -20.12 -3.20
N ILE A 31 14.00 -19.96 -1.99
CA ILE A 31 12.82 -20.69 -1.56
C ILE A 31 11.59 -20.02 -2.16
N ILE A 32 11.07 -20.61 -3.21
CA ILE A 32 9.83 -20.20 -3.82
C ILE A 32 8.73 -21.11 -3.27
N PRO A 33 7.69 -20.54 -2.63
CA PRO A 33 6.60 -21.32 -2.11
C PRO A 33 5.95 -22.15 -3.22
N ARG A 34 5.68 -23.42 -2.94
CA ARG A 34 4.92 -24.27 -3.86
C ARG A 34 3.44 -24.04 -3.59
N PRO A 35 2.70 -23.43 -4.51
CA PRO A 35 1.28 -23.23 -4.31
C PRO A 35 0.56 -24.56 -4.27
N THR A 36 -0.28 -24.76 -3.26
CA THR A 36 -1.19 -25.91 -3.21
C THR A 36 -2.45 -25.59 -4.04
N GLY A 37 -2.86 -26.54 -4.87
CA GLY A 37 -4.08 -26.44 -5.68
C GLY A 37 -4.03 -25.53 -6.91
N PRO A 38 -5.06 -25.57 -7.76
CA PRO A 38 -5.17 -24.76 -8.97
C PRO A 38 -5.24 -23.26 -8.69
N ARG A 39 -4.63 -22.43 -9.54
CA ARG A 39 -4.62 -20.95 -9.41
C ARG A 39 -6.04 -20.34 -9.27
N LYS A 40 -7.03 -20.90 -9.95
CA LYS A 40 -8.43 -20.45 -9.89
C LYS A 40 -9.02 -20.62 -8.49
N GLU A 41 -8.86 -21.80 -7.88
CA GLU A 41 -9.35 -22.08 -6.53
C GLU A 41 -8.72 -21.14 -5.48
N ARG A 42 -7.42 -20.87 -5.59
CA ARG A 42 -6.72 -19.94 -4.68
C ARG A 42 -7.24 -18.52 -4.80
N LYS A 43 -7.55 -18.04 -6.02
CA LYS A 43 -8.18 -16.73 -6.22
C LYS A 43 -9.58 -16.65 -5.59
N GLU A 44 -10.34 -17.73 -5.69
CA GLU A 44 -11.66 -17.83 -5.07
C GLU A 44 -11.57 -17.84 -3.54
N ILE A 45 -10.62 -18.57 -2.96
CA ILE A 45 -10.35 -18.57 -1.51
C ILE A 45 -9.94 -17.18 -1.02
N LYS A 46 -8.98 -16.53 -1.72
CA LYS A 46 -8.56 -15.16 -1.40
C LYS A 46 -9.73 -14.19 -1.44
N LYS A 47 -10.53 -14.24 -2.50
CA LYS A 47 -11.72 -13.38 -2.62
C LYS A 47 -12.71 -13.62 -1.49
N ALA A 48 -13.03 -14.88 -1.20
CA ALA A 48 -13.95 -15.24 -0.12
C ALA A 48 -13.42 -14.79 1.26
N PHE A 49 -12.11 -14.86 1.49
CA PHE A 49 -11.48 -14.36 2.71
C PHE A 49 -11.73 -12.86 2.89
N PHE A 50 -11.44 -12.05 1.87
CA PHE A 50 -11.67 -10.60 1.93
C PHE A 50 -13.17 -10.25 2.03
N ASP A 51 -14.02 -10.91 1.29
CA ASP A 51 -15.47 -10.67 1.34
C ASP A 51 -16.05 -11.02 2.73
N ASN A 52 -15.61 -12.11 3.35
CA ASN A 52 -16.08 -12.55 4.67
C ASN A 52 -15.63 -11.59 5.79
N MET A 53 -14.42 -11.03 5.69
CA MET A 53 -13.95 -10.05 6.68
C MET A 53 -14.81 -8.78 6.72
N HIS A 54 -15.42 -8.42 5.58
CA HIS A 54 -16.31 -7.26 5.49
C HIS A 54 -17.80 -7.66 5.66
N GLY A 55 -18.08 -8.71 6.43
CA GLY A 55 -19.43 -9.18 6.67
C GLY A 55 -20.34 -8.09 7.23
N ALA A 56 -21.49 -7.90 6.60
CA ALA A 56 -22.50 -6.92 6.97
C ALA A 56 -23.90 -7.44 6.60
N GLU A 57 -24.95 -6.73 7.03
CA GLU A 57 -26.33 -7.04 6.66
C GLU A 57 -26.53 -7.10 5.15
N GLU A 58 -27.49 -7.90 4.71
CA GLU A 58 -27.80 -8.06 3.29
C GLU A 58 -28.15 -6.70 2.64
N GLY A 59 -27.45 -6.37 1.57
CA GLY A 59 -27.61 -5.10 0.86
C GLY A 59 -26.74 -3.96 1.38
N PHE A 60 -25.96 -4.14 2.45
CA PHE A 60 -25.01 -3.13 2.91
C PHE A 60 -23.78 -3.04 1.99
N ASN A 61 -23.52 -1.85 1.45
CA ASN A 61 -22.35 -1.59 0.60
C ASN A 61 -21.21 -0.98 1.44
N TRP A 62 -20.37 -1.84 2.03
CA TRP A 62 -19.28 -1.41 2.89
C TRP A 62 -18.25 -0.51 2.15
N LYS A 63 -18.03 -0.70 0.84
CA LYS A 63 -17.11 0.13 0.04
C LYS A 63 -17.61 1.57 -0.07
N GLU A 64 -18.89 1.74 -0.40
CA GLU A 64 -19.50 3.07 -0.47
C GLU A 64 -19.53 3.73 0.92
N HIS A 65 -19.86 2.95 1.96
CA HIS A 65 -19.86 3.43 3.35
C HIS A 65 -18.47 3.95 3.76
N ASN A 66 -17.41 3.16 3.54
CA ASN A 66 -16.04 3.56 3.85
C ASN A 66 -15.60 4.78 3.04
N LYS A 67 -15.98 4.87 1.77
CA LYS A 67 -15.72 6.04 0.93
C LYS A 67 -16.32 7.31 1.54
N ILE A 68 -17.57 7.27 1.94
CA ILE A 68 -18.25 8.42 2.58
C ILE A 68 -17.51 8.84 3.86
N LEU A 69 -17.08 7.87 4.69
CA LEU A 69 -16.34 8.18 5.91
C LEU A 69 -14.94 8.76 5.62
N ARG A 70 -14.22 8.25 4.61
CA ARG A 70 -12.92 8.82 4.19
C ARG A 70 -13.06 10.26 3.70
N TRP A 71 -14.05 10.54 2.87
CA TRP A 71 -14.32 11.92 2.43
C TRP A 71 -14.69 12.84 3.59
N LYS A 72 -15.42 12.34 4.58
CA LYS A 72 -15.70 13.11 5.81
C LYS A 72 -14.42 13.42 6.59
N LYS A 73 -13.53 12.44 6.76
CA LYS A 73 -12.20 12.63 7.40
C LYS A 73 -11.35 13.63 6.62
N TYR A 74 -11.26 13.47 5.30
CA TYR A 74 -10.53 14.39 4.42
C TYR A 74 -10.98 15.83 4.60
N ASN A 75 -12.29 16.10 4.54
CA ASN A 75 -12.83 17.44 4.73
C ASN A 75 -12.51 18.00 6.14
N GLN A 76 -12.54 17.17 7.18
CA GLN A 76 -12.16 17.57 8.53
C GLN A 76 -10.67 17.91 8.64
N ARG A 77 -9.79 17.14 8.00
CA ARG A 77 -8.34 17.43 7.97
C ARG A 77 -8.00 18.71 7.24
N VAL A 78 -8.65 18.97 6.08
CA VAL A 78 -8.45 20.20 5.29
C VAL A 78 -8.95 21.43 6.05
N GLU A 79 -10.06 21.34 6.79
CA GLU A 79 -10.65 22.46 7.52
C GLU A 79 -10.00 22.72 8.88
N ASN A 80 -9.62 21.66 9.58
CA ASN A 80 -9.07 21.72 10.93
C ASN A 80 -7.82 20.86 10.99
N LYS A 81 -6.67 21.42 11.37
CA LYS A 81 -5.51 20.62 11.74
C LYS A 81 -5.93 19.67 12.87
N ALA A 82 -5.98 18.39 12.55
CA ALA A 82 -6.32 17.37 13.51
C ALA A 82 -5.19 17.28 14.56
N ASN A 83 -5.54 17.43 15.82
CA ASN A 83 -4.59 17.21 16.91
C ASN A 83 -4.56 15.72 17.23
N LEU A 84 -3.39 15.23 17.65
CA LEU A 84 -3.29 13.88 18.21
C LEU A 84 -4.06 13.83 19.53
N PRO A 85 -4.77 12.73 19.81
CA PRO A 85 -5.55 12.58 21.06
C PRO A 85 -4.68 12.30 22.29
N VAL A 86 -3.44 11.85 22.07
CA VAL A 86 -2.45 11.57 23.12
C VAL A 86 -1.10 12.14 22.72
N ASP A 87 -0.24 12.40 23.68
CA ASP A 87 1.13 12.88 23.43
C ASP A 87 1.94 11.80 22.72
N GLY A 88 2.48 12.15 21.57
CA GLY A 88 3.24 11.23 20.72
C GLY A 88 3.51 11.79 19.34
N TYR A 89 4.18 11.01 18.52
CA TYR A 89 4.48 11.39 17.12
C TYR A 89 4.57 10.17 16.22
N TRP A 90 4.28 10.41 14.93
CA TRP A 90 4.38 9.40 13.88
C TRP A 90 5.76 9.40 13.23
N THR A 91 6.22 8.22 12.80
CA THR A 91 7.44 8.03 12.02
C THR A 91 7.21 6.95 10.98
N GLU A 92 7.50 7.25 9.71
CA GLU A 92 7.50 6.24 8.64
C GLU A 92 8.71 5.32 8.79
N ARG A 93 8.51 3.99 8.70
CA ARG A 93 9.57 2.97 8.79
C ARG A 93 9.92 2.32 7.47
N GLY A 94 9.12 2.49 6.47
CA GLY A 94 9.36 1.94 5.13
C GLY A 94 8.64 0.60 4.93
N SER A 95 9.16 -0.30 4.16
CA SER A 95 10.55 -0.49 3.62
C SER A 95 10.90 0.53 2.53
N SER A 96 12.08 1.13 2.61
CA SER A 96 12.50 2.14 1.63
C SER A 96 12.98 1.54 0.30
N ASN A 97 13.44 0.29 0.30
CA ASN A 97 14.03 -0.41 -0.84
C ASN A 97 13.20 -1.60 -1.35
N GLN A 98 12.02 -1.84 -0.78
CA GLN A 98 11.07 -2.85 -1.23
C GLN A 98 9.84 -2.12 -1.76
N SER A 99 9.69 -2.09 -3.07
CA SER A 99 8.47 -1.57 -3.66
C SER A 99 7.33 -2.58 -3.53
N GLY A 100 6.13 -2.19 -3.92
CA GLY A 100 4.98 -3.07 -4.00
C GLY A 100 4.33 -2.97 -5.38
N ARG A 101 3.08 -3.36 -5.47
CA ARG A 101 2.33 -3.39 -6.72
C ARG A 101 2.03 -1.99 -7.24
N ILE A 102 2.60 -1.67 -8.41
CA ILE A 102 2.29 -0.47 -9.19
C ILE A 102 1.37 -0.84 -10.35
N HIS A 103 0.31 -0.07 -10.55
CA HIS A 103 -0.67 -0.34 -11.61
C HIS A 103 -0.45 0.49 -12.88
N THR A 104 0.06 1.71 -12.74
CA THR A 104 0.22 2.63 -13.88
C THR A 104 1.22 3.72 -13.57
N ALA A 105 1.79 4.31 -14.62
CA ALA A 105 2.64 5.49 -14.54
C ALA A 105 2.34 6.47 -15.66
N GLU A 106 2.65 7.75 -15.44
CA GLU A 106 2.46 8.85 -16.37
C GLU A 106 3.60 9.85 -16.26
N LEU A 107 4.17 10.29 -17.40
CA LEU A 107 5.27 11.25 -17.44
C LEU A 107 4.77 12.65 -17.79
N ASP A 108 5.00 13.58 -16.92
CA ASP A 108 4.88 15.01 -17.19
C ASP A 108 6.13 15.49 -17.94
N THR A 109 5.98 15.61 -19.24
CA THR A 109 7.09 16.04 -20.11
C THR A 109 7.36 17.54 -20.05
N ILE A 110 6.47 18.34 -19.46
CA ILE A 110 6.63 19.79 -19.30
C ILE A 110 7.46 20.07 -18.05
N ASN A 111 7.11 19.45 -16.92
CA ASN A 111 7.75 19.66 -15.63
C ASN A 111 8.83 18.61 -15.32
N ASN A 112 9.04 17.63 -16.21
CA ASN A 112 9.95 16.50 -16.04
C ASN A 112 9.71 15.73 -14.73
N SER A 113 8.44 15.42 -14.46
CA SER A 113 8.01 14.68 -13.28
C SER A 113 7.34 13.39 -13.68
N LEU A 114 7.55 12.33 -12.91
CA LEU A 114 6.92 11.03 -13.11
C LEU A 114 5.86 10.81 -12.04
N TYR A 115 4.64 10.50 -12.47
CA TYR A 115 3.56 10.07 -11.59
C TYR A 115 3.38 8.56 -11.68
N CYS A 116 3.13 7.91 -10.57
CA CYS A 116 2.70 6.52 -10.57
C CYS A 116 1.60 6.26 -9.53
N ALA A 117 0.86 5.17 -9.70
CA ALA A 117 -0.19 4.79 -8.78
C ALA A 117 -0.08 3.33 -8.36
N SER A 118 -0.24 3.11 -7.05
CA SER A 118 -0.18 1.78 -6.44
C SER A 118 -1.55 1.13 -6.33
N SER A 119 -1.57 -0.19 -6.19
CA SER A 119 -2.80 -0.93 -5.87
C SER A 119 -3.34 -0.57 -4.47
N GLY A 120 -2.50 -0.07 -3.58
CA GLY A 120 -2.86 0.42 -2.26
C GLY A 120 -3.68 1.71 -2.26
N GLY A 121 -3.80 2.38 -3.42
CA GLY A 121 -4.61 3.58 -3.57
C GLY A 121 -3.85 4.89 -3.41
N ASN A 122 -2.51 4.84 -3.44
CA ASN A 122 -1.67 6.02 -3.36
C ASN A 122 -1.13 6.41 -4.72
N ILE A 123 -1.02 7.72 -4.91
CA ILE A 123 -0.44 8.37 -6.08
C ILE A 123 0.86 9.02 -5.63
N TRP A 124 1.89 8.77 -6.41
CA TRP A 124 3.23 9.27 -6.12
C TRP A 124 3.74 10.12 -7.26
N LYS A 125 4.51 11.15 -6.90
CA LYS A 125 5.24 12.01 -7.82
C LYS A 125 6.73 11.91 -7.50
N GLY A 126 7.56 11.69 -8.51
CA GLY A 126 9.02 11.66 -8.42
C GLY A 126 9.66 12.22 -9.67
N ASN A 127 10.98 12.08 -9.80
CA ASN A 127 11.64 12.36 -11.07
C ASN A 127 11.60 11.13 -12.01
N PRO A 128 11.87 11.29 -13.31
CA PRO A 128 11.85 10.17 -14.26
C PRO A 128 12.87 9.06 -13.95
N GLU A 129 13.91 9.36 -13.19
CA GLU A 129 14.94 8.45 -12.72
C GLU A 129 14.50 7.61 -11.52
N GLY A 130 13.33 7.88 -10.94
CA GLY A 130 12.77 7.14 -9.80
C GLY A 130 13.32 7.59 -8.45
N GLU A 131 13.57 8.86 -8.30
CA GLU A 131 14.07 9.48 -7.07
C GLU A 131 13.12 10.57 -6.58
N ASN A 132 13.25 10.94 -5.31
CA ASN A 132 12.48 12.01 -4.68
C ASN A 132 10.95 11.76 -4.75
N TRP A 133 10.53 10.55 -4.44
CA TRP A 133 9.13 10.20 -4.42
C TRP A 133 8.38 10.91 -3.29
N GLU A 134 7.24 11.49 -3.64
CA GLU A 134 6.32 12.18 -2.73
C GLU A 134 4.90 11.65 -2.96
N SER A 135 4.19 11.30 -1.89
CA SER A 135 2.80 10.90 -1.98
C SER A 135 1.90 12.13 -2.15
N LEU A 136 0.97 12.09 -3.10
CA LEU A 136 0.06 13.21 -3.41
C LEU A 136 -1.29 13.10 -2.71
N ASN A 137 -1.57 11.99 -2.02
CA ASN A 137 -2.90 11.75 -1.47
C ASN A 137 -2.87 11.03 -0.11
N ASP A 138 -1.88 11.33 0.72
CA ASP A 138 -1.84 10.81 2.11
C ASP A 138 -3.03 11.31 2.96
N GLU A 139 -3.69 12.39 2.55
CA GLU A 139 -4.91 12.87 3.20
C GLU A 139 -6.18 12.13 2.77
N LEU A 140 -6.16 11.46 1.61
CA LEU A 140 -7.32 10.78 1.02
C LEU A 140 -6.89 9.54 0.23
N LYS A 141 -7.08 8.36 0.78
CA LYS A 141 -6.86 7.11 0.07
C LYS A 141 -7.90 6.90 -1.03
N PHE A 142 -7.43 6.59 -2.22
CA PHE A 142 -8.27 6.03 -3.28
C PHE A 142 -8.27 4.50 -3.25
N TYR A 143 -9.26 3.89 -3.89
CA TYR A 143 -9.30 2.45 -4.01
C TYR A 143 -8.64 2.00 -5.30
N ASN A 144 -7.65 1.07 -5.21
CA ASN A 144 -7.15 0.26 -6.32
C ASN A 144 -7.06 1.03 -7.65
N ILE A 145 -6.22 2.06 -7.67
CA ILE A 145 -6.07 2.94 -8.85
C ILE A 145 -5.51 2.12 -10.01
N LYS A 146 -6.20 2.13 -11.15
CA LYS A 146 -5.77 1.37 -12.34
C LYS A 146 -5.34 2.26 -13.49
N MET A 147 -5.75 3.53 -13.49
CA MET A 147 -5.48 4.46 -14.58
C MET A 147 -5.11 5.82 -14.01
N LEU A 148 -4.08 6.40 -14.60
CA LEU A 148 -3.70 7.79 -14.48
C LEU A 148 -3.63 8.37 -15.89
N ASP A 149 -4.21 9.55 -16.08
CA ASP A 149 -4.08 10.31 -17.31
C ASP A 149 -3.66 11.74 -16.97
N LEU A 150 -2.66 12.24 -17.65
CA LEU A 150 -2.20 13.62 -17.51
C LEU A 150 -2.77 14.48 -18.67
N ILE A 151 -3.49 15.52 -18.31
CA ILE A 151 -4.09 16.44 -19.26
C ILE A 151 -3.38 17.79 -19.13
N GLN A 152 -2.60 18.13 -20.14
CA GLN A 152 -1.77 19.33 -20.15
C GLN A 152 -2.08 20.24 -21.32
N ASN A 153 -2.17 21.52 -21.06
CA ASN A 153 -2.17 22.62 -22.02
C ASN A 153 -1.61 23.90 -21.36
N ASP A 154 -1.60 25.02 -22.07
CA ASP A 154 -1.04 26.29 -21.58
C ASP A 154 -1.68 26.82 -20.26
N SER A 155 -2.80 26.26 -19.83
CA SER A 155 -3.60 26.77 -18.71
C SER A 155 -3.88 25.71 -17.63
N ILE A 156 -3.71 24.42 -17.93
CA ILE A 156 -4.11 23.30 -17.07
C ILE A 156 -2.99 22.27 -17.06
N ASN A 157 -2.66 21.82 -15.84
CA ASN A 157 -1.87 20.64 -15.58
C ASN A 157 -2.70 19.74 -14.65
N ARG A 158 -3.56 18.91 -15.25
CA ARG A 158 -4.54 18.09 -14.53
C ARG A 158 -4.12 16.63 -14.49
N LEU A 159 -4.07 16.06 -13.32
CA LEU A 159 -3.97 14.63 -13.12
C LEU A 159 -5.38 14.05 -12.93
N LEU A 160 -5.80 13.15 -13.81
CA LEU A 160 -7.07 12.44 -13.77
C LEU A 160 -6.83 11.01 -13.30
N VAL A 161 -7.60 10.55 -12.33
CA VAL A 161 -7.38 9.30 -11.60
C VAL A 161 -8.64 8.45 -11.60
N CYS A 162 -8.54 7.20 -12.03
CA CYS A 162 -9.61 6.22 -11.87
C CYS A 162 -9.45 5.48 -10.53
N SER A 163 -10.35 5.74 -9.58
CA SER A 163 -10.39 5.10 -8.27
C SER A 163 -11.32 3.90 -8.26
N GLY A 164 -10.84 2.79 -7.72
CA GLY A 164 -11.61 1.55 -7.66
C GLY A 164 -11.94 1.02 -9.04
N ALA A 165 -13.20 0.74 -9.25
CA ALA A 165 -13.68 0.24 -10.52
C ALA A 165 -14.71 1.19 -11.19
N SER A 166 -15.03 2.34 -10.56
CA SER A 166 -16.25 3.05 -10.94
C SER A 166 -16.19 4.58 -10.90
N GLU A 167 -15.08 5.18 -10.47
CA GLU A 167 -15.04 6.62 -10.24
C GLU A 167 -13.80 7.28 -10.81
N PHE A 168 -13.96 8.53 -11.25
CA PHE A 168 -12.84 9.41 -11.59
C PHE A 168 -12.77 10.59 -10.61
N TYR A 169 -11.53 10.94 -10.30
CA TYR A 169 -11.15 12.12 -9.54
C TYR A 169 -10.10 12.90 -10.30
N TYR A 170 -9.99 14.20 -10.03
CA TYR A 170 -8.93 15.00 -10.63
C TYR A 170 -8.38 16.02 -9.63
N THR A 171 -7.13 16.40 -9.89
CA THR A 171 -6.44 17.49 -9.21
C THR A 171 -5.75 18.38 -10.26
N ASP A 172 -5.75 19.70 -10.00
CA ASP A 172 -5.07 20.70 -10.81
C ASP A 172 -3.88 21.33 -10.05
N ASP A 173 -3.63 20.86 -8.82
CA ASP A 173 -2.69 21.44 -7.86
C ASP A 173 -1.80 20.37 -7.18
N ASP A 174 -1.45 19.31 -7.93
CA ASP A 174 -0.60 18.21 -7.44
C ASP A 174 -1.12 17.53 -6.16
N GLY A 175 -2.43 17.34 -6.07
CA GLY A 175 -3.05 16.59 -4.97
C GLY A 175 -3.39 17.43 -3.72
N LEU A 176 -3.12 18.73 -3.71
CA LEU A 176 -3.54 19.59 -2.60
C LEU A 176 -5.07 19.64 -2.47
N THR A 177 -5.77 19.59 -3.60
CA THR A 177 -7.22 19.42 -3.62
C THR A 177 -7.65 18.37 -4.62
N TRP A 178 -8.66 17.58 -4.24
CA TRP A 178 -9.25 16.53 -5.07
C TRP A 178 -10.71 16.82 -5.36
N ASN A 179 -11.11 16.69 -6.63
CA ASN A 179 -12.46 16.86 -7.09
C ASN A 179 -12.97 15.57 -7.73
N GLN A 180 -14.21 15.22 -7.48
CA GLN A 180 -14.86 14.07 -8.13
C GLN A 180 -15.44 14.49 -9.49
N SER A 181 -15.16 13.71 -10.54
CA SER A 181 -15.80 13.87 -11.84
C SER A 181 -17.27 13.48 -11.77
N THR A 182 -18.13 14.13 -12.54
CA THR A 182 -19.56 13.89 -12.56
C THR A 182 -20.02 13.15 -13.82
N GLY A 183 -21.26 12.65 -13.82
CA GLY A 183 -21.87 11.98 -14.99
C GLY A 183 -21.56 10.49 -15.15
N LEU A 184 -20.78 9.91 -14.22
CA LEU A 184 -20.58 8.46 -14.10
C LEU A 184 -21.27 7.89 -12.86
N GLU A 185 -21.75 8.73 -11.95
CA GLU A 185 -22.41 8.30 -10.72
C GLU A 185 -23.69 7.50 -11.02
N GLY A 186 -23.88 6.42 -10.30
CA GLY A 186 -25.06 5.56 -10.39
C GLY A 186 -25.21 4.79 -11.69
N THR A 187 -24.29 4.95 -12.64
CA THR A 187 -24.31 4.20 -13.91
C THR A 187 -23.53 2.89 -13.81
N ILE A 188 -22.67 2.74 -12.79
CA ILE A 188 -21.70 1.64 -12.68
C ILE A 188 -21.88 0.83 -11.38
N ASP A 189 -23.05 0.79 -10.79
CA ASP A 189 -23.33 0.10 -9.52
C ASP A 189 -22.87 -1.37 -9.50
N TRP A 190 -22.88 -2.05 -10.65
CA TRP A 190 -22.43 -3.44 -10.80
C TRP A 190 -21.35 -3.60 -11.89
N GLY A 191 -20.74 -2.48 -12.30
CA GLY A 191 -19.79 -2.44 -13.40
C GLY A 191 -18.39 -2.06 -12.96
N HIS A 192 -17.54 -1.84 -13.94
CA HIS A 192 -16.20 -1.31 -13.75
C HIS A 192 -15.74 -0.50 -14.97
N ILE A 193 -14.88 0.47 -14.70
CA ILE A 193 -14.14 1.19 -15.72
C ILE A 193 -12.99 0.29 -16.17
N ARG A 194 -12.90 0.08 -17.48
CA ARG A 194 -11.88 -0.74 -18.10
C ARG A 194 -10.70 0.05 -18.63
N LYS A 195 -10.97 1.20 -19.24
CA LYS A 195 -9.93 2.01 -19.90
C LYS A 195 -10.38 3.45 -20.04
N SER A 196 -9.42 4.36 -19.91
CA SER A 196 -9.54 5.75 -20.33
C SER A 196 -8.61 6.02 -21.51
N VAL A 197 -8.98 6.97 -22.34
CA VAL A 197 -8.17 7.44 -23.47
C VAL A 197 -8.33 8.95 -23.60
N VAL A 198 -7.24 9.67 -23.46
CA VAL A 198 -7.18 11.12 -23.71
C VAL A 198 -6.78 11.35 -25.17
N ILE A 199 -7.61 12.07 -25.91
CA ILE A 199 -7.29 12.48 -27.26
C ILE A 199 -6.54 13.81 -27.24
N ASN A 200 -5.44 13.90 -27.96
CA ASN A 200 -4.63 15.11 -28.03
C ASN A 200 -5.22 16.14 -29.03
N ASP A 201 -6.54 16.42 -28.94
CA ASP A 201 -7.21 17.50 -29.65
C ASP A 201 -7.07 18.83 -28.89
N SER A 202 -7.65 19.91 -29.44
CA SER A 202 -7.55 21.25 -28.83
C SER A 202 -8.19 21.38 -27.46
N ILE A 203 -9.14 20.48 -27.12
CA ILE A 203 -9.90 20.48 -25.85
C ILE A 203 -9.51 19.33 -24.92
N LYS A 204 -8.61 18.43 -25.37
CA LYS A 204 -8.20 17.24 -24.63
C LYS A 204 -9.39 16.38 -24.20
N SER A 205 -10.18 15.94 -25.20
CA SER A 205 -11.35 15.08 -24.96
C SER A 205 -10.94 13.77 -24.30
N VAL A 206 -11.68 13.37 -23.26
CA VAL A 206 -11.47 12.11 -22.54
C VAL A 206 -12.58 11.12 -22.89
N TYR A 207 -12.22 9.88 -23.19
CA TYR A 207 -13.15 8.79 -23.43
C TYR A 207 -12.94 7.71 -22.40
N VAL A 208 -14.04 7.22 -21.82
CA VAL A 208 -14.02 6.17 -20.77
C VAL A 208 -14.86 4.99 -21.23
N LEU A 209 -14.28 3.80 -21.18
CA LEU A 209 -14.94 2.53 -21.47
C LEU A 209 -15.32 1.86 -20.15
N THR A 210 -16.62 1.55 -19.99
CA THR A 210 -17.17 0.92 -18.79
C THR A 210 -17.83 -0.42 -19.11
N ALA A 211 -17.83 -1.32 -18.12
CA ALA A 211 -18.73 -2.48 -18.06
C ALA A 211 -19.88 -2.15 -17.13
N GLU A 212 -21.10 -2.42 -17.54
CA GLU A 212 -22.29 -2.17 -16.75
C GLU A 212 -23.31 -3.30 -16.91
N TRP A 213 -24.16 -3.47 -15.91
CA TRP A 213 -25.33 -4.34 -16.04
C TRP A 213 -26.48 -3.56 -16.68
N ASP A 214 -27.16 -4.13 -17.65
CA ASP A 214 -28.32 -3.53 -18.30
C ASP A 214 -29.52 -4.47 -18.18
N ASP A 215 -30.51 -4.03 -17.43
CA ASP A 215 -31.73 -4.82 -17.19
C ASP A 215 -32.52 -5.09 -18.47
N SER A 216 -32.47 -4.20 -19.47
CA SER A 216 -33.16 -4.38 -20.73
C SER A 216 -32.48 -5.40 -21.64
N ALA A 217 -31.12 -5.48 -21.53
CA ALA A 217 -30.32 -6.48 -22.23
C ALA A 217 -30.21 -7.81 -21.46
N TRP A 218 -30.62 -7.83 -20.19
CA TRP A 218 -30.47 -8.97 -19.27
C TRP A 218 -29.03 -9.47 -19.22
N GLY A 219 -28.07 -8.56 -19.18
CA GLY A 219 -26.65 -8.93 -19.21
C GLY A 219 -25.70 -7.76 -19.09
N SER A 220 -24.42 -8.10 -19.06
CA SER A 220 -23.35 -7.13 -19.09
C SER A 220 -23.25 -6.47 -20.48
N VAL A 221 -23.14 -5.15 -20.46
CA VAL A 221 -22.95 -4.32 -21.67
C VAL A 221 -21.71 -3.45 -21.49
N SER A 222 -21.15 -3.01 -22.61
CA SER A 222 -20.04 -2.06 -22.63
C SER A 222 -20.55 -0.69 -23.02
N ARG A 223 -20.20 0.35 -22.26
CA ARG A 223 -20.57 1.73 -22.56
C ARG A 223 -19.35 2.61 -22.72
N ILE A 224 -19.46 3.58 -23.60
CA ILE A 224 -18.46 4.63 -23.79
C ILE A 224 -19.08 5.94 -23.33
N TYR A 225 -18.35 6.64 -22.48
CA TYR A 225 -18.64 8.01 -22.05
C TYR A 225 -17.57 8.94 -22.58
N LYS A 226 -17.95 10.21 -22.77
CA LYS A 226 -17.08 11.25 -23.30
C LYS A 226 -17.12 12.47 -22.39
N SER A 227 -15.95 13.02 -22.10
CA SER A 227 -15.77 14.35 -21.52
C SER A 227 -15.22 15.32 -22.56
N GLN A 228 -15.70 16.55 -22.55
CA GLN A 228 -15.19 17.68 -23.36
C GLN A 228 -14.71 18.85 -22.48
N ASP A 229 -14.63 18.64 -21.18
CA ASP A 229 -14.18 19.56 -20.14
C ASP A 229 -13.01 18.95 -19.34
N GLN A 230 -12.16 18.14 -20.02
CA GLN A 230 -10.93 17.57 -19.46
C GLN A 230 -11.17 16.67 -18.24
N GLY A 231 -12.25 15.90 -18.26
CA GLY A 231 -12.59 14.94 -17.24
C GLY A 231 -13.41 15.47 -16.07
N GLU A 232 -13.89 16.72 -16.07
CA GLU A 232 -14.77 17.25 -15.02
C GLU A 232 -16.15 16.59 -15.07
N SER A 233 -16.70 16.42 -16.29
CA SER A 233 -17.96 15.73 -16.46
C SER A 233 -17.95 14.79 -17.66
N PHE A 234 -18.70 13.72 -17.55
CA PHE A 234 -18.84 12.69 -18.57
C PHE A 234 -20.30 12.61 -19.06
N GLN A 235 -20.44 12.38 -20.35
CA GLN A 235 -21.74 12.17 -20.98
C GLN A 235 -21.74 10.82 -21.71
N PHE A 236 -22.85 10.08 -21.60
CA PHE A 236 -23.08 8.84 -22.34
C PHE A 236 -22.94 9.09 -23.86
N LEU A 237 -22.15 8.24 -24.51
CA LEU A 237 -21.92 8.34 -25.94
C LEU A 237 -22.49 7.14 -26.70
N LYS A 238 -22.16 5.92 -26.29
CA LYS A 238 -22.51 4.70 -27.04
C LYS A 238 -22.54 3.47 -26.15
N GLN A 239 -23.51 2.59 -26.39
CA GLN A 239 -23.57 1.24 -25.83
C GLN A 239 -23.27 0.18 -26.88
N TYR A 240 -22.53 -0.84 -26.46
CA TYR A 240 -22.33 -2.09 -27.18
C TYR A 240 -22.90 -3.24 -26.34
N ASN A 241 -23.82 -4.03 -26.95
CA ASN A 241 -24.42 -5.17 -26.27
C ASN A 241 -23.50 -6.39 -26.33
N THR A 242 -22.36 -6.26 -25.66
CA THR A 242 -21.32 -7.28 -25.59
C THR A 242 -20.51 -7.10 -24.30
N ASP A 243 -19.92 -8.22 -23.85
CA ASP A 243 -19.08 -8.24 -22.67
C ASP A 243 -17.90 -7.26 -22.81
N ILE A 244 -17.52 -6.64 -21.71
CA ILE A 244 -16.45 -5.67 -21.64
C ILE A 244 -15.11 -6.20 -22.15
N GLU A 245 -14.86 -7.49 -21.96
CA GLU A 245 -13.62 -8.13 -22.44
C GLU A 245 -13.46 -8.09 -23.97
N ARG A 246 -14.54 -7.78 -24.70
CA ARG A 246 -14.58 -7.74 -26.17
C ARG A 246 -14.63 -6.34 -26.75
N VAL A 247 -14.51 -5.32 -25.91
CA VAL A 247 -14.44 -3.90 -26.37
C VAL A 247 -13.16 -3.29 -25.88
N ASP A 248 -12.47 -2.54 -26.75
CA ASP A 248 -11.30 -1.77 -26.37
C ASP A 248 -11.21 -0.46 -27.18
N LEU A 249 -10.46 0.51 -26.63
CA LEU A 249 -10.25 1.84 -27.17
C LEU A 249 -8.77 2.09 -27.42
N TRP A 250 -8.46 2.78 -28.50
CA TRP A 250 -7.11 3.28 -28.76
C TRP A 250 -7.14 4.58 -29.56
N ALA A 251 -6.21 5.48 -29.28
CA ALA A 251 -5.98 6.71 -30.05
C ALA A 251 -4.48 6.94 -30.24
N PRO A 252 -4.07 7.56 -31.39
CA PRO A 252 -2.68 7.94 -31.62
C PRO A 252 -2.15 8.88 -30.54
N TYR A 253 -0.89 8.73 -30.15
CA TYR A 253 -0.27 9.53 -29.10
C TYR A 253 -0.10 11.01 -29.47
N HIS A 254 0.35 11.29 -30.71
CA HIS A 254 0.77 12.66 -31.11
C HIS A 254 -0.21 13.43 -31.98
N LYS A 255 -1.02 12.75 -32.79
CA LYS A 255 -1.92 13.37 -33.75
C LYS A 255 -3.29 12.74 -33.66
N SER A 256 -4.00 13.05 -32.58
CA SER A 256 -5.27 12.39 -32.41
C SER A 256 -6.44 13.25 -32.87
N ASP A 257 -6.88 12.98 -34.05
CA ASP A 257 -8.18 13.38 -34.56
C ASP A 257 -9.18 12.20 -34.60
N THR A 258 -8.77 11.03 -34.12
CA THR A 258 -9.55 9.80 -34.29
C THR A 258 -9.39 8.87 -33.07
N LEU A 259 -10.51 8.49 -32.44
CA LEU A 259 -10.60 7.36 -31.55
C LEU A 259 -10.94 6.11 -32.37
N PHE A 260 -10.13 5.05 -32.20
CA PHE A 260 -10.42 3.73 -32.72
C PHE A 260 -11.10 2.89 -31.63
N ILE A 261 -12.14 2.17 -32.02
CA ILE A 261 -12.98 1.34 -31.14
C ILE A 261 -13.02 -0.07 -31.73
N LEU A 262 -12.54 -1.05 -30.99
CA LEU A 262 -12.72 -2.46 -31.28
C LEU A 262 -13.94 -2.96 -30.48
N SER A 263 -14.94 -3.53 -31.15
CA SER A 263 -16.08 -4.15 -30.49
C SER A 263 -16.32 -5.54 -31.07
N ASN A 264 -16.08 -6.59 -30.28
CA ASN A 264 -15.97 -7.98 -30.73
C ASN A 264 -14.86 -8.14 -31.79
N ARG A 265 -15.18 -7.87 -33.04
CA ARG A 265 -14.27 -7.94 -34.20
C ARG A 265 -14.49 -6.76 -35.15
N GLU A 266 -15.42 -5.89 -34.79
CA GLU A 266 -15.72 -4.72 -35.61
C GLU A 266 -14.84 -3.54 -35.19
N ILE A 267 -14.27 -2.88 -36.16
CA ILE A 267 -13.55 -1.64 -36.00
C ILE A 267 -14.46 -0.47 -36.35
N HIS A 268 -14.55 0.44 -35.41
CA HIS A 268 -15.22 1.72 -35.57
C HIS A 268 -14.24 2.86 -35.35
N THR A 269 -14.54 4.01 -35.88
CA THR A 269 -13.77 5.25 -35.68
C THR A 269 -14.70 6.37 -35.24
N LEU A 270 -14.17 7.26 -34.41
CA LEU A 270 -14.88 8.44 -33.95
C LEU A 270 -13.95 9.65 -33.96
N ALA A 271 -14.33 10.70 -34.70
CA ALA A 271 -13.66 11.98 -34.61
C ALA A 271 -14.09 12.75 -33.35
N PRO A 272 -13.21 13.58 -32.73
CA PRO A 272 -13.51 14.26 -31.47
C PRO A 272 -14.76 15.16 -31.51
N ASN A 273 -15.08 15.74 -32.66
CA ASN A 273 -16.25 16.61 -32.85
C ASN A 273 -17.53 15.82 -33.21
N GLN A 274 -17.49 14.49 -33.23
CA GLN A 274 -18.62 13.62 -33.51
C GLN A 274 -19.09 12.90 -32.25
N ASN A 275 -20.36 12.47 -32.27
CA ASN A 275 -20.97 11.68 -31.19
C ASN A 275 -21.46 10.31 -31.68
N THR A 276 -21.18 9.95 -32.94
CA THR A 276 -21.59 8.65 -33.48
C THR A 276 -20.40 7.96 -34.10
N PRO A 277 -19.96 6.82 -33.56
CA PRO A 277 -18.90 6.02 -34.14
C PRO A 277 -19.30 5.51 -35.54
N VAL A 278 -18.36 5.57 -36.45
CA VAL A 278 -18.52 5.12 -37.85
C VAL A 278 -17.88 3.74 -37.98
N TYR A 279 -18.69 2.76 -38.46
CA TYR A 279 -18.19 1.44 -38.79
C TYR A 279 -17.15 1.51 -39.91
N ARG A 280 -16.05 0.76 -39.75
CA ARG A 280 -14.96 0.71 -40.74
C ARG A 280 -14.85 -0.66 -41.40
N THR A 281 -14.70 -1.72 -40.64
CA THR A 281 -14.52 -3.08 -41.12
C THR A 281 -14.76 -4.12 -40.01
N THR A 282 -14.83 -5.41 -40.38
CA THR A 282 -14.86 -6.53 -39.45
C THR A 282 -13.62 -7.41 -39.66
N ILE A 283 -12.88 -7.63 -38.60
CA ILE A 283 -11.68 -8.50 -38.59
C ILE A 283 -12.13 -9.95 -38.71
N SER A 284 -11.53 -10.66 -39.68
CA SER A 284 -11.78 -12.10 -39.87
C SER A 284 -11.02 -12.90 -38.79
N SER A 285 -11.66 -13.11 -37.64
CA SER A 285 -11.13 -13.89 -36.53
C SER A 285 -12.16 -14.90 -36.06
N THR A 286 -11.71 -15.87 -35.27
CA THR A 286 -12.57 -16.91 -34.65
C THR A 286 -12.40 -16.93 -33.15
N GLY A 287 -13.45 -17.32 -32.44
CA GLY A 287 -13.46 -17.40 -30.97
C GLY A 287 -14.08 -16.16 -30.33
N ASN A 288 -14.48 -16.33 -29.08
CA ASN A 288 -15.03 -15.31 -28.21
C ASN A 288 -14.10 -15.20 -27.01
N GLY A 289 -13.39 -14.10 -26.85
CA GLY A 289 -12.43 -13.92 -25.77
C GLY A 289 -11.96 -12.48 -25.67
N TYR A 290 -10.95 -12.28 -24.89
CA TYR A 290 -10.32 -10.98 -24.64
C TYR A 290 -9.96 -10.30 -25.95
N SER A 291 -10.33 -9.02 -26.09
CA SER A 291 -10.03 -8.20 -27.28
C SER A 291 -9.34 -6.92 -26.85
N LEU A 292 -8.15 -6.68 -27.38
CA LEU A 292 -7.33 -5.49 -27.11
C LEU A 292 -6.91 -4.83 -28.42
N LEU A 293 -6.74 -3.51 -28.37
CA LEU A 293 -6.32 -2.68 -29.51
C LEU A 293 -5.11 -1.87 -29.12
N ALA A 294 -4.06 -1.95 -29.93
CA ALA A 294 -2.87 -1.13 -29.85
C ALA A 294 -2.50 -0.58 -31.22
N GLY A 295 -1.60 0.38 -31.29
CA GLY A 295 -1.17 0.91 -32.58
C GLY A 295 -0.01 1.90 -32.47
N CYS A 296 0.49 2.27 -33.65
CA CYS A 296 1.55 3.25 -33.84
C CYS A 296 1.17 4.16 -35.00
N THR A 297 1.39 5.45 -34.86
CA THR A 297 1.22 6.43 -35.96
C THR A 297 2.54 7.12 -36.24
N THR A 298 3.08 6.91 -37.44
CA THR A 298 4.28 7.56 -37.94
C THR A 298 3.94 8.26 -39.25
N ASP A 299 4.43 9.48 -39.48
CA ASP A 299 4.30 10.25 -40.72
C ASP A 299 2.90 10.28 -41.36
N ASN A 300 1.83 10.23 -40.57
CA ASN A 300 0.41 10.15 -40.93
C ASN A 300 -0.10 8.74 -41.35
N GLU A 301 0.71 7.71 -41.26
CA GLU A 301 0.28 6.32 -41.42
C GLU A 301 0.03 5.71 -40.04
N THR A 302 -1.10 5.03 -39.88
CA THR A 302 -1.48 4.37 -38.63
C THR A 302 -1.49 2.86 -38.85
N THR A 303 -0.55 2.18 -38.17
CA THR A 303 -0.56 0.73 -38.03
C THR A 303 -1.31 0.37 -36.76
N LEU A 304 -2.25 -0.57 -36.87
CA LEU A 304 -3.04 -1.05 -35.75
C LEU A 304 -2.81 -2.55 -35.54
N TYR A 305 -2.88 -2.93 -34.27
CA TYR A 305 -2.83 -4.33 -33.84
C TYR A 305 -4.07 -4.65 -33.00
N ALA A 306 -4.73 -5.76 -33.35
CA ALA A 306 -5.85 -6.28 -32.59
C ALA A 306 -5.52 -7.68 -32.06
N TYR A 307 -5.46 -7.81 -30.73
CA TYR A 307 -5.44 -9.11 -30.06
C TYR A 307 -6.90 -9.55 -29.84
N ILE A 308 -7.28 -10.68 -30.39
CA ILE A 308 -8.64 -11.24 -30.28
C ILE A 308 -8.56 -12.73 -29.94
N ASN A 309 -8.86 -13.10 -28.71
CA ASN A 309 -8.88 -14.50 -28.29
C ASN A 309 -7.61 -15.27 -28.70
N HIS A 310 -6.48 -14.85 -28.21
CA HIS A 310 -5.12 -15.38 -28.50
C HIS A 310 -4.59 -15.13 -29.91
N LYS A 311 -5.34 -14.49 -30.79
CA LYS A 311 -4.93 -14.22 -32.17
C LYS A 311 -4.59 -12.76 -32.36
N LEU A 312 -3.38 -12.52 -32.89
CA LEU A 312 -2.93 -11.19 -33.24
C LEU A 312 -3.23 -10.92 -34.72
N HIS A 313 -3.79 -9.76 -34.98
CA HIS A 313 -4.09 -9.25 -36.30
C HIS A 313 -3.45 -7.87 -36.46
N ARG A 314 -3.00 -7.54 -37.69
CA ARG A 314 -2.35 -6.28 -38.04
C ARG A 314 -3.10 -5.60 -39.18
N SER A 315 -3.14 -4.28 -39.14
CA SER A 315 -3.60 -3.40 -40.23
C SER A 315 -2.58 -2.30 -40.44
N ASP A 316 -2.13 -2.10 -41.68
CA ASP A 316 -1.19 -1.03 -42.07
C ASP A 316 -1.90 0.15 -42.76
N ASP A 317 -3.21 0.18 -42.77
CA ASP A 317 -4.02 1.17 -43.47
C ASP A 317 -5.10 1.78 -42.59
N SER A 318 -4.75 2.09 -41.35
CA SER A 318 -5.64 2.72 -40.38
C SER A 318 -6.91 1.91 -40.09
N GLY A 319 -6.82 0.58 -40.10
CA GLY A 319 -7.88 -0.34 -39.71
C GLY A 319 -8.87 -0.66 -40.84
N HIS A 320 -8.56 -0.39 -42.10
CA HIS A 320 -9.44 -0.78 -43.24
C HIS A 320 -9.30 -2.25 -43.59
N ASN A 321 -8.07 -2.76 -43.70
CA ASN A 321 -7.77 -4.13 -44.01
C ASN A 321 -6.93 -4.76 -42.90
N TRP A 322 -7.20 -6.03 -42.60
CA TRP A 322 -6.56 -6.76 -41.50
C TRP A 322 -6.02 -8.11 -41.99
N ALA A 323 -4.80 -8.42 -41.58
CA ALA A 323 -4.15 -9.71 -41.76
C ALA A 323 -3.92 -10.40 -40.44
N PHE A 324 -4.10 -11.72 -40.39
CA PHE A 324 -3.66 -12.54 -39.25
C PHE A 324 -2.12 -12.57 -39.21
N VAL A 325 -1.54 -12.42 -38.02
CA VAL A 325 -0.09 -12.42 -37.80
C VAL A 325 0.33 -13.71 -37.12
N THR A 326 -0.13 -13.94 -35.89
CA THR A 326 0.30 -15.09 -35.08
C THR A 326 -0.74 -15.43 -34.02
N GLU A 327 -0.53 -16.52 -33.28
CA GLU A 327 -1.29 -16.91 -32.10
C GLU A 327 -0.38 -16.86 -30.87
N LEU A 328 -0.85 -16.19 -29.80
CA LEU A 328 -0.15 -16.06 -28.54
C LEU A 328 -0.68 -17.09 -27.55
N GLU A 329 0.19 -17.77 -26.82
CA GLU A 329 -0.22 -18.79 -25.85
C GLU A 329 -0.81 -18.14 -24.57
N ASP A 330 -0.22 -17.02 -24.14
CA ASP A 330 -0.60 -16.31 -22.93
C ASP A 330 -1.82 -15.39 -23.12
N SER A 331 -2.50 -15.12 -22.03
CA SER A 331 -3.54 -14.09 -21.98
C SER A 331 -2.97 -12.80 -21.35
N PRO A 332 -3.42 -11.62 -21.77
CA PRO A 332 -3.01 -10.38 -21.17
C PRO A 332 -3.40 -10.33 -19.68
N PHE A 333 -2.55 -9.73 -18.86
CA PHE A 333 -2.82 -9.63 -17.43
C PHE A 333 -4.03 -8.71 -17.16
N PHE A 334 -4.00 -7.51 -17.77
CA PHE A 334 -5.11 -6.55 -17.78
C PHE A 334 -5.29 -5.94 -19.18
N SER A 335 -6.29 -5.05 -19.34
CA SER A 335 -6.55 -4.32 -20.59
C SER A 335 -5.42 -3.39 -21.03
N MET A 336 -4.60 -2.93 -20.06
CA MET A 336 -3.47 -2.04 -20.32
C MET A 336 -2.15 -2.77 -20.55
N SER A 337 -2.16 -4.10 -20.57
CA SER A 337 -0.96 -4.93 -20.69
C SER A 337 -0.52 -5.16 -22.15
N PHE A 338 -1.31 -4.73 -23.13
CA PHE A 338 -0.96 -4.82 -24.56
C PHE A 338 -0.78 -3.44 -25.14
N ASN A 339 0.41 -3.15 -25.68
CA ASN A 339 0.73 -1.87 -26.29
C ASN A 339 1.69 -2.02 -27.47
N ALA A 340 1.86 -0.95 -28.22
CA ALA A 340 2.83 -0.83 -29.31
C ALA A 340 3.77 0.34 -29.02
N SER A 341 4.98 0.29 -29.61
CA SER A 341 5.86 1.46 -29.66
C SER A 341 5.15 2.61 -30.36
N ILE A 342 5.39 3.83 -29.90
CA ILE A 342 4.85 5.05 -30.52
C ILE A 342 5.77 5.59 -31.64
N THR A 343 6.99 5.08 -31.72
CA THR A 343 8.00 5.50 -32.71
C THR A 343 8.27 4.46 -33.80
N ASN A 344 8.00 3.18 -33.54
CA ASN A 344 8.24 2.11 -34.50
C ASN A 344 7.08 1.11 -34.57
N PRO A 345 6.31 1.02 -35.66
CA PRO A 345 5.16 0.14 -35.78
C PRO A 345 5.49 -1.35 -35.65
N GLU A 346 6.75 -1.76 -35.85
CA GLU A 346 7.15 -3.17 -35.73
C GLU A 346 7.37 -3.63 -34.29
N TYR A 347 7.38 -2.73 -33.30
CA TYR A 347 7.65 -3.07 -31.91
C TYR A 347 6.38 -3.16 -31.09
N LEU A 348 6.19 -4.31 -30.45
CA LEU A 348 5.01 -4.61 -29.63
C LEU A 348 5.41 -5.10 -28.24
N TYR A 349 4.58 -4.80 -27.27
CA TYR A 349 4.75 -5.14 -25.87
C TYR A 349 3.52 -5.88 -25.36
N PHE A 350 3.71 -7.01 -24.68
CA PHE A 350 2.62 -7.82 -24.16
C PHE A 350 2.94 -8.30 -22.74
N GLY A 351 2.13 -7.88 -21.79
CA GLY A 351 2.22 -8.23 -20.37
C GLY A 351 1.25 -9.35 -20.00
N ALA A 352 1.78 -10.44 -19.51
CA ALA A 352 1.07 -11.55 -18.88
C ALA A 352 1.60 -11.73 -17.45
N ILE A 353 1.87 -12.96 -17.01
CA ILE A 353 2.72 -13.21 -15.83
C ILE A 353 4.13 -12.72 -16.14
N GLU A 354 4.63 -13.00 -17.34
CA GLU A 354 5.89 -12.48 -17.87
C GLU A 354 5.63 -11.37 -18.89
N CYS A 355 6.65 -10.55 -19.15
CA CYS A 355 6.60 -9.53 -20.17
C CYS A 355 7.22 -10.05 -21.45
N HIS A 356 6.52 -9.90 -22.57
CA HIS A 356 6.95 -10.31 -23.89
C HIS A 356 7.14 -9.08 -24.80
N VAL A 357 8.11 -9.16 -25.70
CA VAL A 357 8.41 -8.13 -26.69
C VAL A 357 8.54 -8.74 -28.07
N SER A 358 8.02 -8.05 -29.07
CA SER A 358 8.25 -8.36 -30.48
C SER A 358 8.91 -7.18 -31.17
N TYR A 359 9.86 -7.46 -32.07
CA TYR A 359 10.57 -6.47 -32.88
C TYR A 359 10.26 -6.58 -34.38
N ASP A 360 9.30 -7.43 -34.77
CA ASP A 360 8.99 -7.78 -36.16
C ASP A 360 7.46 -7.80 -36.42
N GLY A 361 6.73 -6.90 -35.82
CA GLY A 361 5.30 -6.75 -36.02
C GLY A 361 4.45 -7.87 -35.43
N GLY A 362 4.97 -8.56 -34.41
CA GLY A 362 4.27 -9.62 -33.70
C GLY A 362 4.45 -11.02 -34.29
N LEU A 363 5.35 -11.21 -35.28
CA LEU A 363 5.62 -12.52 -35.85
C LEU A 363 6.36 -13.43 -34.88
N ASN A 364 7.35 -12.89 -34.18
CA ASN A 364 8.12 -13.58 -33.15
C ASN A 364 8.09 -12.77 -31.85
N TRP A 365 8.14 -13.49 -30.73
CA TRP A 365 8.07 -12.91 -29.42
C TRP A 365 9.16 -13.46 -28.52
N ASP A 366 9.86 -12.57 -27.83
CA ASP A 366 10.89 -12.89 -26.86
C ASP A 366 10.35 -12.55 -25.46
N VAL A 367 10.67 -13.35 -24.45
CA VAL A 367 10.44 -13.04 -23.03
C VAL A 367 11.52 -12.09 -22.56
N VAL A 368 11.16 -10.93 -22.02
CA VAL A 368 12.12 -9.94 -21.49
C VAL A 368 13.03 -10.56 -20.45
N ASN A 369 12.44 -11.26 -19.50
CA ASN A 369 13.13 -12.18 -18.58
C ASN A 369 12.14 -13.14 -17.93
N SER A 370 12.62 -14.30 -17.50
CA SER A 370 11.81 -15.16 -16.62
C SER A 370 11.59 -14.47 -15.27
N TRP A 371 10.37 -14.51 -14.75
CA TRP A 371 10.00 -13.89 -13.49
C TRP A 371 10.86 -14.38 -12.30
N HIS A 372 11.36 -15.61 -12.34
CA HIS A 372 12.29 -16.15 -11.33
C HIS A 372 13.61 -15.38 -11.24
N SER A 373 14.05 -14.74 -12.33
CA SER A 373 15.31 -13.99 -12.34
C SER A 373 15.23 -12.65 -11.60
N TYR A 374 14.01 -12.14 -11.32
CA TYR A 374 13.80 -10.97 -10.48
C TYR A 374 14.51 -11.11 -9.13
N TYR A 375 14.34 -12.24 -8.45
CA TYR A 375 14.90 -12.45 -7.10
C TYR A 375 16.43 -12.45 -7.03
N GLN A 376 17.11 -12.53 -8.15
CA GLN A 376 18.56 -12.44 -8.23
C GLN A 376 19.04 -11.04 -8.55
N LEU A 377 18.28 -10.29 -9.34
CA LEU A 377 18.65 -8.97 -9.84
C LEU A 377 17.40 -8.05 -9.95
N PRO A 378 16.77 -7.67 -8.85
CA PRO A 378 15.52 -6.88 -8.88
C PRO A 378 15.67 -5.49 -9.52
N SER A 379 16.91 -4.96 -9.58
CA SER A 379 17.20 -3.68 -10.23
C SER A 379 17.08 -3.72 -11.76
N THR A 380 17.25 -4.88 -12.39
CA THR A 380 17.31 -5.02 -13.86
C THR A 380 16.50 -6.19 -14.40
N ARG A 381 15.66 -6.80 -13.58
CA ARG A 381 14.76 -7.90 -13.96
C ARG A 381 13.35 -7.59 -13.51
N LEU A 382 12.40 -7.74 -14.43
CA LEU A 382 10.99 -7.53 -14.15
C LEU A 382 10.46 -8.57 -13.15
N HIS A 383 9.67 -8.11 -12.19
CA HIS A 383 8.82 -8.96 -11.37
C HIS A 383 7.69 -9.56 -12.20
N ALA A 384 7.04 -10.59 -11.66
CA ALA A 384 5.85 -11.19 -12.27
C ALA A 384 4.65 -10.24 -12.28
N ASP A 385 3.67 -10.62 -13.09
CA ASP A 385 2.34 -10.00 -13.20
C ASP A 385 2.42 -8.53 -13.69
N ILE A 386 2.19 -8.35 -14.99
CA ILE A 386 2.40 -7.07 -15.71
C ILE A 386 1.05 -6.38 -15.98
N PRO A 387 0.54 -5.50 -15.09
CA PRO A 387 -0.77 -4.86 -15.25
C PRO A 387 -0.79 -3.77 -16.33
N ASN A 388 0.33 -3.10 -16.58
CA ASN A 388 0.39 -2.00 -17.55
C ASN A 388 1.76 -1.90 -18.21
N ILE A 389 1.76 -1.60 -19.50
CA ILE A 389 2.94 -1.21 -20.27
C ILE A 389 2.58 0.06 -21.00
N LYS A 390 3.30 1.14 -20.76
CA LYS A 390 3.01 2.46 -21.36
C LYS A 390 4.24 3.06 -22.04
N ALA A 391 4.15 3.28 -23.34
CA ALA A 391 5.17 4.00 -24.09
C ALA A 391 4.84 5.50 -24.10
N ILE A 392 5.82 6.34 -23.80
CA ILE A 392 5.70 7.81 -23.70
C ILE A 392 6.95 8.42 -24.33
N LEU A 393 6.84 9.60 -24.98
CA LEU A 393 8.02 10.34 -25.41
C LEU A 393 8.51 11.25 -24.29
N ASN A 394 9.83 11.24 -24.06
CA ASN A 394 10.47 12.22 -23.19
C ASN A 394 10.54 13.61 -23.87
N PRO A 395 10.95 14.69 -23.17
CA PRO A 395 11.09 16.02 -23.77
C PRO A 395 12.06 16.09 -24.97
N GLN A 396 12.97 15.13 -25.10
CA GLN A 396 13.92 15.04 -26.22
C GLN A 396 13.32 14.30 -27.44
N GLY A 397 12.11 13.75 -27.31
CA GLY A 397 11.42 12.99 -28.37
C GLY A 397 11.86 11.52 -28.44
N GLU A 398 12.53 11.01 -27.41
CA GLU A 398 12.92 9.61 -27.31
C GLU A 398 11.82 8.82 -26.60
N GLU A 399 11.58 7.59 -27.04
CA GLU A 399 10.58 6.73 -26.41
C GLU A 399 11.11 6.11 -25.13
N LEU A 400 10.37 6.32 -24.05
CA LEU A 400 10.50 5.60 -22.79
C LEU A 400 9.31 4.64 -22.65
N THR A 401 9.59 3.40 -22.27
CA THR A 401 8.55 2.41 -21.97
C THR A 401 8.56 2.15 -20.48
N TYR A 402 7.45 2.51 -19.80
CA TYR A 402 7.22 2.21 -18.38
C TYR A 402 6.48 0.89 -18.26
N ILE A 403 6.96 0.02 -17.37
CA ILE A 403 6.38 -1.29 -17.08
C ILE A 403 6.01 -1.34 -15.61
N SER A 404 4.71 -1.44 -15.33
CA SER A 404 4.19 -1.66 -13.99
C SER A 404 4.15 -3.15 -13.67
N THR A 405 4.49 -3.52 -12.44
CA THR A 405 4.54 -4.92 -11.98
C THR A 405 4.04 -5.04 -10.54
N ASP A 406 3.83 -6.27 -10.06
CA ASP A 406 3.53 -6.51 -8.64
C ASP A 406 4.75 -6.30 -7.71
N GLY A 407 5.93 -6.05 -8.27
CA GLY A 407 7.17 -5.76 -7.54
C GLY A 407 7.79 -4.39 -7.87
N GLY A 408 7.02 -3.45 -8.40
CA GLY A 408 7.48 -2.09 -8.63
C GLY A 408 7.26 -1.55 -10.04
N LEU A 409 7.89 -0.41 -10.30
CA LEU A 409 7.88 0.32 -11.55
C LEU A 409 9.23 0.23 -12.25
N TYR A 410 9.21 -0.09 -13.53
CA TYR A 410 10.40 -0.18 -14.38
C TYR A 410 10.32 0.77 -15.56
N VAL A 411 11.49 1.16 -16.07
CA VAL A 411 11.64 1.94 -17.30
C VAL A 411 12.60 1.27 -18.25
N SER A 412 12.34 1.40 -19.55
CA SER A 412 13.25 1.04 -20.64
C SER A 412 13.35 2.20 -21.63
N SER A 413 14.56 2.55 -22.02
CA SER A 413 14.86 3.53 -23.09
C SER A 413 15.23 2.87 -24.41
N ASN A 414 15.14 1.57 -24.53
CA ASN A 414 15.60 0.80 -25.71
C ASN A 414 14.65 -0.36 -26.06
N HIS A 415 13.34 -0.10 -25.94
CA HIS A 415 12.27 -1.01 -26.34
C HIS A 415 12.37 -2.39 -25.67
N LEU A 416 12.56 -2.42 -24.35
CA LEU A 416 12.66 -3.60 -23.49
C LEU A 416 13.88 -4.51 -23.72
N ASN A 417 14.90 -4.09 -24.47
CA ASN A 417 16.17 -4.79 -24.50
C ASN A 417 16.83 -4.82 -23.11
N THR A 418 16.70 -3.73 -22.38
CA THR A 418 17.06 -3.64 -20.96
C THR A 418 15.98 -2.89 -20.21
N VAL A 419 15.82 -3.22 -18.94
CA VAL A 419 14.89 -2.57 -18.02
C VAL A 419 15.63 -2.15 -16.75
N GLU A 420 15.21 -1.06 -16.14
CA GLU A 420 15.71 -0.56 -14.87
C GLU A 420 14.54 -0.39 -13.90
N ASN A 421 14.65 -0.92 -12.69
CA ASN A 421 13.69 -0.72 -11.63
C ASN A 421 13.92 0.67 -11.01
N ILE A 422 12.95 1.54 -11.16
CA ILE A 422 12.99 2.93 -10.67
C ILE A 422 12.15 3.12 -9.40
N SER A 423 11.82 2.04 -8.72
CA SER A 423 10.95 2.05 -7.53
C SER A 423 11.66 1.48 -6.28
N LEU A 424 12.99 1.29 -6.33
CA LEU A 424 13.75 0.69 -5.22
C LEU A 424 14.31 1.72 -4.23
N GLN A 425 13.90 2.98 -4.34
CA GLN A 425 14.33 4.03 -3.45
C GLN A 425 13.12 4.89 -3.06
N ASP A 426 12.70 4.77 -1.80
CA ASP A 426 11.69 5.60 -1.13
C ASP A 426 10.28 5.60 -1.77
N LEU A 427 9.97 4.64 -2.64
CA LEU A 427 8.61 4.40 -3.11
C LEU A 427 7.91 3.39 -2.19
N ASN A 428 7.41 3.86 -1.06
CA ASN A 428 6.93 3.06 0.06
C ASN A 428 5.47 2.61 -0.14
N VAL A 429 5.26 1.67 -1.08
CA VAL A 429 3.93 1.17 -1.47
C VAL A 429 3.68 -0.29 -1.10
N SER A 430 4.56 -0.88 -0.30
CA SER A 430 4.41 -2.27 0.15
C SER A 430 3.12 -2.49 0.93
N GLN A 431 2.52 -3.67 0.78
CA GLN A 431 1.27 -4.08 1.39
C GLN A 431 1.55 -5.16 2.44
N TYR A 432 1.45 -4.80 3.73
CA TYR A 432 1.79 -5.69 4.83
C TYR A 432 0.56 -6.33 5.45
N TYR A 433 0.62 -7.66 5.66
CA TYR A 433 -0.36 -8.45 6.40
C TYR A 433 0.01 -8.60 7.88
N SER A 434 1.29 -8.51 8.22
CA SER A 434 1.78 -8.58 9.59
C SER A 434 3.12 -7.87 9.76
N VAL A 435 3.36 -7.39 10.97
CA VAL A 435 4.66 -6.90 11.44
C VAL A 435 4.98 -7.56 12.77
N TYR A 436 6.24 -7.78 13.06
CA TYR A 436 6.73 -8.27 14.35
C TYR A 436 8.10 -7.69 14.63
N THR A 437 8.25 -7.02 15.75
CA THR A 437 9.55 -6.48 16.20
C THR A 437 10.27 -7.49 17.08
N ASN A 438 11.55 -7.70 16.86
CA ASN A 438 12.39 -8.47 17.77
C ASN A 438 12.50 -7.75 19.12
N ARG A 439 11.94 -8.34 20.18
CA ARG A 439 11.92 -7.76 21.54
C ARG A 439 13.30 -7.75 22.19
N ASN A 440 14.22 -8.62 21.75
CA ASN A 440 15.59 -8.69 22.23
C ASN A 440 16.50 -7.68 21.54
N ASN A 441 16.14 -7.27 20.31
CA ASN A 441 16.85 -6.27 19.51
C ASN A 441 15.85 -5.51 18.63
N THR A 442 15.28 -4.43 19.13
CA THR A 442 14.19 -3.68 18.50
C THR A 442 14.56 -3.01 17.17
N ASN A 443 15.83 -3.09 16.75
CA ASN A 443 16.27 -2.67 15.41
C ASN A 443 15.79 -3.63 14.32
N TYR A 444 15.53 -4.90 14.65
CA TYR A 444 14.99 -5.86 13.68
C TYR A 444 13.48 -5.85 13.67
N ILE A 445 12.93 -5.53 12.50
CA ILE A 445 11.51 -5.59 12.18
C ILE A 445 11.33 -6.69 11.15
N TYR A 446 10.42 -7.60 11.43
CA TYR A 446 10.01 -8.66 10.51
C TYR A 446 8.64 -8.32 9.95
N ALA A 447 8.42 -8.55 8.66
CA ALA A 447 7.16 -8.21 8.02
C ALA A 447 6.74 -9.28 7.01
N GLY A 448 5.46 -9.59 6.98
CA GLY A 448 4.83 -10.42 5.97
C GLY A 448 4.09 -9.55 4.97
N ALA A 449 4.51 -9.59 3.70
CA ALA A 449 3.98 -8.72 2.67
C ALA A 449 3.27 -9.49 1.56
N GLN A 450 2.37 -8.82 0.87
CA GLN A 450 1.78 -9.33 -0.35
C GLN A 450 2.80 -9.24 -1.49
N ASP A 451 3.00 -10.34 -2.20
CA ASP A 451 3.90 -10.52 -3.37
C ASP A 451 5.39 -10.27 -3.07
N GLN A 452 5.71 -9.49 -2.03
CA GLN A 452 7.07 -9.16 -1.61
C GLN A 452 7.59 -10.01 -0.44
N GLY A 453 6.86 -11.01 -0.06
CA GLY A 453 7.29 -12.09 0.81
C GLY A 453 7.45 -11.79 2.29
N PHE A 454 8.22 -12.65 2.94
CA PHE A 454 8.72 -12.44 4.29
C PHE A 454 9.98 -11.57 4.23
N GLN A 455 9.94 -10.46 4.95
CA GLN A 455 10.97 -9.44 4.95
C GLN A 455 11.56 -9.24 6.35
N ARG A 456 12.80 -8.78 6.39
CA ARG A 456 13.49 -8.41 7.62
C ARG A 456 14.18 -7.07 7.40
N SER A 457 14.07 -6.15 8.36
CA SER A 457 14.84 -4.90 8.30
C SER A 457 16.33 -5.18 8.37
N GLU A 458 17.09 -4.46 7.56
CA GLU A 458 18.51 -4.31 7.74
C GLU A 458 18.78 -3.34 8.90
N ASP A 459 20.02 -3.21 9.32
CA ASP A 459 20.42 -2.44 10.50
C ASP A 459 19.88 -0.99 10.47
N GLY A 460 18.90 -0.68 11.30
CA GLY A 460 18.07 0.50 11.16
C GLY A 460 18.58 1.73 11.91
N ASN A 461 18.72 2.85 11.21
CA ASN A 461 18.58 4.15 11.84
C ASN A 461 17.09 4.35 12.20
N LEU A 462 16.79 4.48 13.49
CA LEU A 462 15.41 4.57 14.00
C LEU A 462 14.66 5.87 13.57
N ASP A 463 15.34 6.80 12.92
CA ASP A 463 14.79 8.13 12.58
C ASP A 463 14.40 8.32 11.10
N SER A 464 14.51 7.30 10.25
CA SER A 464 14.16 7.38 8.81
C SER A 464 13.58 6.06 8.28
N PRO A 465 12.93 6.07 7.11
CA PRO A 465 12.56 4.83 6.46
C PRO A 465 13.79 3.93 6.30
N ILE A 466 13.66 2.64 6.64
CA ILE A 466 14.75 1.68 6.66
C ILE A 466 14.65 0.67 5.53
N ASN A 467 15.79 0.12 5.14
CA ASN A 467 15.89 -0.95 4.16
C ASN A 467 15.45 -2.29 4.75
N PHE A 468 14.83 -3.11 3.93
CA PHE A 468 14.46 -4.47 4.27
C PHE A 468 15.07 -5.47 3.28
N GLU A 469 15.48 -6.60 3.80
CA GLU A 469 15.88 -7.75 3.03
C GLU A 469 14.67 -8.66 2.80
N GLN A 470 14.45 -9.10 1.58
CA GLN A 470 13.43 -10.09 1.26
C GLN A 470 13.99 -11.50 1.47
N ILE A 471 13.52 -12.18 2.52
CA ILE A 471 14.02 -13.51 2.91
C ILE A 471 13.44 -14.62 2.02
N ILE A 472 12.15 -14.50 1.72
CA ILE A 472 11.44 -15.44 0.83
C ILE A 472 10.32 -14.68 0.11
N SER A 473 10.03 -15.06 -1.13
CA SER A 473 9.03 -14.39 -1.98
C SER A 473 7.60 -14.88 -1.72
N GLY A 474 6.62 -14.14 -2.24
CA GLY A 474 5.20 -14.48 -2.30
C GLY A 474 4.34 -13.79 -1.24
N ASP A 475 3.13 -14.31 -1.01
CA ASP A 475 2.19 -13.74 -0.03
C ASP A 475 2.49 -14.28 1.37
N TYR A 476 3.03 -13.47 2.25
CA TYR A 476 3.30 -13.86 3.63
C TYR A 476 2.33 -13.21 4.61
N GLY A 477 1.78 -14.03 5.49
CA GLY A 477 0.81 -13.65 6.50
C GLY A 477 1.39 -13.49 7.89
N HIS A 478 0.73 -14.14 8.87
CA HIS A 478 1.07 -13.99 10.28
C HIS A 478 2.49 -14.40 10.62
N ILE A 479 3.09 -13.66 11.57
CA ILE A 479 4.40 -13.92 12.15
C ILE A 479 4.22 -14.00 13.66
N VAL A 480 4.72 -15.05 14.31
CA VAL A 480 4.68 -15.21 15.76
C VAL A 480 6.00 -15.74 16.32
N SER A 481 6.28 -15.38 17.56
CA SER A 481 7.48 -15.81 18.30
C SER A 481 7.13 -16.13 19.74
N THR A 482 7.85 -17.13 20.32
CA THR A 482 7.78 -17.48 21.73
C THR A 482 8.91 -16.79 22.53
N ASP A 483 10.04 -16.52 21.88
CA ASP A 483 11.30 -16.11 22.48
C ASP A 483 11.70 -14.66 22.13
N GLY A 484 10.68 -13.81 21.90
CA GLY A 484 10.87 -12.39 21.65
C GLY A 484 11.46 -12.06 20.28
N GLY A 485 11.37 -12.97 19.31
CA GLY A 485 11.85 -12.74 17.95
C GLY A 485 13.22 -13.33 17.63
N SER A 486 13.83 -14.07 18.55
CA SER A 486 15.06 -14.85 18.26
C SER A 486 14.76 -15.97 17.27
N SER A 487 13.60 -16.64 17.43
CA SER A 487 13.05 -17.55 16.42
C SER A 487 11.63 -17.14 16.02
N LEU A 488 11.22 -17.51 14.80
CA LEU A 488 9.92 -17.16 14.26
C LEU A 488 9.22 -18.34 13.58
N TRP A 489 7.90 -18.35 13.70
CA TRP A 489 7.02 -19.08 12.79
C TRP A 489 6.27 -18.11 11.91
N THR A 490 6.21 -18.42 10.62
CA THR A 490 5.50 -17.63 9.61
C THR A 490 4.53 -18.51 8.84
N VAL A 491 3.52 -17.90 8.24
CA VAL A 491 2.54 -18.60 7.41
C VAL A 491 2.43 -17.96 6.02
N TYR A 492 2.30 -18.81 5.02
CA TYR A 492 2.00 -18.46 3.64
C TYR A 492 0.73 -19.22 3.21
N PRO A 493 -0.05 -18.73 2.26
CA PRO A 493 -1.15 -19.52 1.73
C PRO A 493 -0.68 -20.87 1.14
N GLY A 494 -0.70 -21.92 1.94
CA GLY A 494 -0.29 -23.28 1.58
C GLY A 494 0.83 -23.88 2.39
N PHE A 495 1.55 -23.15 3.23
CA PHE A 495 2.56 -23.71 4.13
C PHE A 495 2.84 -22.84 5.37
N ALA A 496 3.48 -23.46 6.38
CA ALA A 496 4.09 -22.74 7.50
C ALA A 496 5.61 -22.96 7.49
N HIS A 497 6.36 -21.99 7.98
CA HIS A 497 7.81 -22.01 7.99
C HIS A 497 8.38 -21.61 9.34
N TYR A 498 9.40 -22.32 9.82
CA TYR A 498 10.11 -22.04 11.07
C TYR A 498 11.51 -21.50 10.79
N TYR A 499 11.84 -20.40 11.42
CA TYR A 499 13.15 -19.76 11.42
C TYR A 499 13.74 -19.87 12.82
N PRO A 500 14.69 -20.80 13.08
CA PRO A 500 15.29 -20.97 14.41
C PRO A 500 16.22 -19.81 14.80
N ASP A 501 16.76 -19.11 13.83
CA ASP A 501 17.56 -17.90 13.99
C ASP A 501 17.02 -16.87 13.00
N ALA A 502 16.10 -16.03 13.49
CA ALA A 502 15.40 -15.06 12.68
C ALA A 502 16.32 -13.92 12.20
N GLU A 503 17.36 -13.59 12.99
CA GLU A 503 18.32 -12.56 12.63
C GLU A 503 19.23 -12.98 11.49
N GLN A 504 19.46 -14.28 11.30
CA GLN A 504 20.19 -14.81 10.13
C GLN A 504 19.26 -15.04 8.92
N GLY A 505 17.93 -15.10 9.13
CA GLY A 505 16.96 -15.32 8.07
C GLY A 505 17.00 -16.72 7.44
N GLU A 506 17.65 -17.68 8.08
CA GLU A 506 17.73 -19.06 7.61
C GLU A 506 16.55 -19.88 8.16
N GLY A 507 15.65 -20.29 7.27
CA GLY A 507 14.51 -21.15 7.61
C GLY A 507 14.91 -22.61 7.53
N GLU A 508 14.56 -23.39 8.56
CA GLU A 508 14.86 -24.83 8.63
C GLU A 508 13.62 -25.72 8.61
N GLY A 509 12.52 -25.28 9.24
CA GLY A 509 11.30 -26.06 9.41
C GLY A 509 10.24 -25.66 8.39
N TYR A 510 9.81 -26.59 7.56
CA TYR A 510 8.83 -26.37 6.53
C TYR A 510 7.69 -27.39 6.61
N TRP A 511 6.44 -26.93 6.53
CA TRP A 511 5.27 -27.78 6.59
C TRP A 511 4.26 -27.36 5.52
N ASP A 512 4.08 -28.20 4.50
CA ASP A 512 3.04 -28.05 3.51
C ASP A 512 1.67 -28.38 4.12
N PHE A 513 0.67 -27.56 3.87
CA PHE A 513 -0.69 -27.85 4.29
C PHE A 513 -1.22 -29.05 3.51
N PRO A 514 -1.62 -30.14 4.16
CA PRO A 514 -2.38 -31.18 3.49
C PRO A 514 -3.76 -30.64 3.07
N ASP A 515 -4.39 -31.29 2.09
CA ASP A 515 -5.74 -30.96 1.67
C ASP A 515 -6.69 -30.89 2.89
N GLY A 516 -7.39 -29.75 3.06
CA GLY A 516 -8.28 -29.50 4.18
C GLY A 516 -7.61 -29.01 5.47
N ALA A 517 -6.30 -28.82 5.52
CA ALA A 517 -5.62 -28.32 6.71
C ALA A 517 -6.05 -26.90 7.07
N THR A 518 -6.41 -26.08 6.09
CA THR A 518 -6.99 -24.75 6.30
C THR A 518 -7.95 -24.39 5.17
N ASP A 519 -9.08 -23.77 5.55
CA ASP A 519 -10.05 -23.18 4.64
C ASP A 519 -9.82 -21.67 4.48
N LEU A 520 -8.79 -21.11 5.16
CA LEU A 520 -8.47 -19.70 5.14
C LEU A 520 -7.32 -19.37 4.18
N TRP A 521 -7.37 -18.17 3.59
CA TRP A 521 -6.26 -17.61 2.81
C TRP A 521 -5.00 -17.45 3.67
N LEU A 522 -5.15 -16.78 4.81
CA LEU A 522 -4.10 -16.60 5.81
C LEU A 522 -4.60 -17.20 7.13
N PRO A 523 -4.25 -18.46 7.45
CA PRO A 523 -4.68 -19.06 8.71
C PRO A 523 -3.99 -18.41 9.90
N PRO A 524 -4.72 -18.22 11.02
CA PRO A 524 -4.16 -17.61 12.21
C PRO A 524 -3.08 -18.50 12.81
N LEU A 525 -2.01 -17.86 13.28
CA LEU A 525 -0.95 -18.47 14.08
C LEU A 525 -1.04 -18.00 15.53
N MET A 526 -0.65 -18.87 16.44
CA MET A 526 -0.52 -18.59 17.87
C MET A 526 0.76 -19.23 18.38
N ALA A 527 1.67 -18.43 18.94
CA ALA A 527 2.92 -18.92 19.49
C ALA A 527 2.69 -19.91 20.64
N HIS A 528 3.47 -20.98 20.69
CA HIS A 528 3.46 -21.86 21.86
C HIS A 528 4.04 -21.13 23.07
N PRO A 529 3.41 -21.18 24.28
CA PRO A 529 3.80 -20.27 25.36
C PRO A 529 5.21 -20.51 25.93
N LEU A 530 5.82 -21.70 25.70
CA LEU A 530 7.09 -22.09 26.32
C LEU A 530 8.14 -22.60 25.33
N GLU A 531 7.74 -23.12 24.17
CA GLU A 531 8.66 -23.86 23.29
C GLU A 531 8.71 -23.19 21.90
N PRO A 532 9.83 -22.49 21.56
CA PRO A 532 9.94 -21.73 20.32
C PRO A 532 9.79 -22.56 19.06
N ASN A 533 10.20 -23.85 19.12
CA ASN A 533 10.09 -24.79 18.00
C ASN A 533 8.67 -25.37 17.82
N LYS A 534 7.67 -24.84 18.54
CA LYS A 534 6.26 -25.22 18.40
C LYS A 534 5.40 -24.00 18.10
N VAL A 535 4.32 -24.22 17.35
CA VAL A 535 3.32 -23.22 17.03
C VAL A 535 1.95 -23.88 16.88
N PHE A 536 0.89 -23.11 17.10
CA PHE A 536 -0.48 -23.50 16.79
C PHE A 536 -0.95 -22.77 15.54
N ILE A 537 -1.54 -23.52 14.61
CA ILE A 537 -2.20 -22.98 13.41
C ILE A 537 -3.64 -23.48 13.38
N ALA A 538 -4.56 -22.69 12.88
CA ALA A 538 -5.96 -23.07 12.88
C ALA A 538 -6.68 -22.74 11.55
N GLY A 539 -7.94 -23.19 11.46
CA GLY A 539 -8.85 -22.91 10.34
C GLY A 539 -9.09 -24.10 9.41
N GLY A 540 -8.59 -25.28 9.73
CA GLY A 540 -8.79 -26.47 8.92
C GLY A 540 -8.69 -27.78 9.71
N HIS A 541 -8.37 -28.88 9.04
CA HIS A 541 -8.30 -30.20 9.62
C HIS A 541 -7.21 -31.09 8.97
N LEU A 542 -6.66 -32.03 9.74
CA LEU A 542 -5.75 -33.08 9.23
C LEU A 542 -6.52 -34.38 8.96
N SER A 543 -7.62 -34.58 9.65
CA SER A 543 -8.49 -35.75 9.49
C SER A 543 -9.94 -35.40 9.81
N GLY A 544 -10.87 -36.00 9.09
CA GLY A 544 -12.30 -35.69 9.21
C GLY A 544 -12.66 -34.37 8.51
N LEU A 545 -13.76 -33.77 8.91
CA LEU A 545 -14.22 -32.45 8.44
C LEU A 545 -14.38 -31.53 9.65
N GLY A 546 -13.90 -30.28 9.57
CA GLY A 546 -14.06 -29.36 10.67
C GLY A 546 -13.09 -28.19 10.65
N SER A 547 -13.09 -27.44 11.74
CA SER A 547 -12.09 -26.41 12.03
C SER A 547 -11.48 -26.72 13.38
N TYR A 548 -10.20 -26.94 13.40
CA TYR A 548 -9.43 -27.40 14.55
C TYR A 548 -8.21 -26.51 14.75
N ILE A 549 -7.64 -26.56 15.96
CA ILE A 549 -6.28 -26.11 16.23
C ILE A 549 -5.31 -27.26 15.90
N ILE A 550 -4.29 -26.98 15.11
CA ILE A 550 -3.25 -27.92 14.74
C ILE A 550 -1.95 -27.42 15.35
N ARG A 551 -1.30 -28.27 16.16
CA ARG A 551 0.02 -28.00 16.72
C ARG A 551 1.09 -28.48 15.76
N LEU A 552 1.99 -27.61 15.32
CA LEU A 552 3.22 -27.93 14.63
C LEU A 552 4.38 -28.01 15.62
N ASN A 553 5.32 -28.92 15.36
CA ASN A 553 6.52 -29.10 16.18
C ASN A 553 7.71 -29.40 15.27
N TYR A 554 8.74 -28.57 15.36
CA TYR A 554 10.00 -28.78 14.64
C TYR A 554 11.01 -29.55 15.51
N ASN A 555 11.53 -30.65 14.97
CA ASN A 555 12.63 -31.42 15.55
C ASN A 555 13.43 -32.09 14.40
N GLY A 556 14.17 -31.24 13.63
CA GLY A 556 14.83 -31.67 12.40
C GLY A 556 13.87 -31.84 11.20
N SER A 557 12.56 -31.91 11.46
CA SER A 557 11.46 -31.83 10.49
C SER A 557 10.20 -31.39 11.21
N VAL A 558 9.26 -30.79 10.48
CA VAL A 558 7.97 -30.36 11.10
C VAL A 558 6.99 -31.51 11.13
N THR A 559 6.45 -31.77 12.30
CA THR A 559 5.36 -32.72 12.53
C THR A 559 4.11 -31.98 12.97
N SER A 560 2.92 -32.50 12.64
CA SER A 560 1.64 -31.89 12.95
C SER A 560 0.76 -32.80 13.82
N THR A 561 0.00 -32.21 14.72
CA THR A 561 -0.97 -32.90 15.59
C THR A 561 -2.23 -32.06 15.70
N GLN A 562 -3.37 -32.60 15.26
CA GLN A 562 -4.67 -31.97 15.42
C GLN A 562 -5.17 -32.14 16.87
N LEU A 563 -5.63 -31.06 17.50
CA LEU A 563 -6.31 -31.10 18.80
C LEU A 563 -7.75 -31.60 18.62
N ASN A 564 -8.38 -32.03 19.74
CA ASN A 564 -9.61 -32.83 19.63
C ASN A 564 -10.90 -32.01 19.42
N PHE A 565 -10.92 -30.72 19.76
CA PHE A 565 -12.16 -29.93 19.73
C PHE A 565 -12.46 -29.40 18.33
N ASN A 566 -13.71 -29.63 17.85
CA ASN A 566 -14.17 -29.21 16.53
C ASN A 566 -14.99 -27.94 16.62
N PHE A 567 -14.33 -26.81 16.38
CA PHE A 567 -14.94 -25.47 16.44
C PHE A 567 -16.02 -25.28 15.38
N LYS A 568 -15.91 -25.89 14.19
CA LYS A 568 -16.93 -25.78 13.13
C LYS A 568 -18.28 -26.38 13.57
N VAL A 569 -18.23 -27.51 14.24
CA VAL A 569 -19.44 -28.15 14.78
C VAL A 569 -20.02 -27.35 15.94
N ALA A 570 -19.16 -26.94 16.89
CA ALA A 570 -19.59 -26.21 18.07
C ALA A 570 -20.14 -24.81 17.76
N SER A 571 -19.57 -24.10 16.75
CA SER A 571 -20.02 -22.76 16.33
C SER A 571 -21.23 -22.77 15.39
N GLY A 572 -21.72 -23.94 14.97
CA GLY A 572 -22.79 -24.01 13.99
C GLY A 572 -22.35 -23.72 12.52
N GLY A 573 -21.09 -24.03 12.17
CA GLY A 573 -20.55 -23.95 10.82
C GLY A 573 -19.39 -22.98 10.62
N GLY A 574 -19.05 -22.18 11.63
CA GLY A 574 -17.91 -21.26 11.60
C GLY A 574 -16.56 -21.97 11.63
N TYR A 575 -15.53 -21.30 11.17
CA TYR A 575 -14.14 -21.70 11.29
C TYR A 575 -13.35 -20.68 12.10
N ILE A 576 -12.23 -21.12 12.70
CA ILE A 576 -11.37 -20.27 13.54
C ILE A 576 -10.72 -19.19 12.68
N THR A 577 -10.78 -17.94 13.13
CA THR A 577 -10.20 -16.77 12.47
C THR A 577 -9.21 -16.01 13.35
N ALA A 578 -9.31 -16.16 14.67
CA ALA A 578 -8.33 -15.60 15.61
C ALA A 578 -8.14 -16.53 16.82
N MET A 579 -6.94 -16.52 17.39
CA MET A 579 -6.57 -17.31 18.56
C MET A 579 -5.60 -16.51 19.43
N ALA A 580 -5.73 -16.63 20.76
CA ALA A 580 -4.77 -16.07 21.69
C ALA A 580 -4.65 -16.93 22.96
N ILE A 581 -3.47 -16.83 23.61
CA ILE A 581 -3.22 -17.36 24.95
C ILE A 581 -3.01 -16.19 25.88
N SER A 582 -3.57 -16.24 27.09
CA SER A 582 -3.32 -15.22 28.09
C SER A 582 -1.83 -15.16 28.47
N PRO A 583 -1.20 -13.98 28.45
CA PRO A 583 0.18 -13.83 28.89
C PRO A 583 0.34 -14.06 30.40
N LEU A 584 -0.75 -13.99 31.18
CA LEU A 584 -0.74 -14.15 32.62
C LEU A 584 -0.86 -15.60 33.06
N ASN A 585 -1.51 -16.46 32.27
CA ASN A 585 -1.66 -17.88 32.58
C ASN A 585 -1.85 -18.67 31.27
N MET A 586 -0.90 -19.54 30.96
CA MET A 586 -0.90 -20.33 29.71
C MET A 586 -2.03 -21.37 29.60
N ASP A 587 -2.80 -21.63 30.68
CA ASP A 587 -3.96 -22.50 30.63
C ASP A 587 -5.19 -21.81 30.03
N TYR A 588 -5.16 -20.45 29.93
CA TYR A 588 -6.27 -19.64 29.42
C TYR A 588 -6.10 -19.35 27.93
N TRP A 589 -6.98 -19.97 27.14
CA TRP A 589 -6.97 -19.82 25.67
C TRP A 589 -8.27 -19.23 25.17
N TYR A 590 -8.20 -18.47 24.11
CA TYR A 590 -9.32 -17.80 23.47
C TYR A 590 -9.34 -18.06 21.97
N VAL A 591 -10.54 -18.25 21.41
CA VAL A 591 -10.75 -18.49 19.96
C VAL A 591 -11.95 -17.70 19.48
N LEU A 592 -11.82 -17.02 18.35
CA LEU A 592 -12.91 -16.41 17.59
C LEU A 592 -13.12 -17.14 16.26
N THR A 593 -14.35 -17.07 15.75
CA THR A 593 -14.74 -17.64 14.48
C THR A 593 -15.28 -16.57 13.52
N ASN A 594 -15.28 -16.91 12.22
CA ASN A 594 -15.82 -16.04 11.15
C ASN A 594 -17.31 -15.74 11.28
N ASN A 595 -18.06 -16.48 12.09
CA ASN A 595 -19.48 -16.25 12.38
C ASN A 595 -19.73 -15.71 13.80
N GLY A 596 -18.73 -15.03 14.38
CA GLY A 596 -18.85 -14.28 15.63
C GLY A 596 -19.00 -15.11 16.89
N LYS A 597 -18.56 -16.38 16.91
CA LYS A 597 -18.60 -17.19 18.13
C LYS A 597 -17.27 -17.07 18.86
N PHE A 598 -17.35 -16.87 20.16
CA PHE A 598 -16.20 -16.84 21.05
C PHE A 598 -16.14 -18.10 21.92
N PHE A 599 -14.96 -18.63 22.07
CA PHE A 599 -14.67 -19.80 22.90
C PHE A 599 -13.54 -19.48 23.85
N SER A 600 -13.64 -19.96 25.08
CA SER A 600 -12.57 -19.92 26.07
C SER A 600 -12.26 -21.29 26.63
N SER A 601 -11.00 -21.50 27.00
CA SER A 601 -10.51 -22.66 27.76
C SER A 601 -9.72 -22.17 28.96
N THR A 602 -9.73 -22.92 30.06
CA THR A 602 -8.95 -22.68 31.27
C THR A 602 -8.08 -23.88 31.65
N ASP A 603 -7.88 -24.82 30.71
CA ASP A 603 -7.16 -26.08 30.90
C ASP A 603 -6.23 -26.41 29.70
N TYR A 604 -5.58 -25.38 29.17
CA TYR A 604 -4.62 -25.50 28.06
C TYR A 604 -5.24 -26.00 26.75
N GLY A 605 -6.51 -25.69 26.49
CA GLY A 605 -7.21 -26.08 25.27
C GLY A 605 -7.79 -27.52 25.27
N ASP A 606 -7.80 -28.22 26.41
CA ASP A 606 -8.36 -29.55 26.51
C ASP A 606 -9.90 -29.53 26.46
N THR A 607 -10.52 -28.55 27.17
CA THR A 607 -11.97 -28.32 27.13
C THR A 607 -12.30 -26.87 26.80
N TRP A 608 -13.48 -26.66 26.19
CA TRP A 608 -13.89 -25.34 25.71
C TRP A 608 -15.31 -25.00 26.09
N SER A 609 -15.51 -23.75 26.49
CA SER A 609 -16.81 -23.14 26.73
C SER A 609 -17.09 -22.11 25.63
N MET A 610 -18.29 -22.11 25.06
CA MET A 610 -18.74 -21.08 24.12
C MET A 610 -19.59 -20.05 24.86
N THR A 611 -19.41 -18.78 24.57
CA THR A 611 -20.24 -17.71 25.15
C THR A 611 -21.70 -17.86 24.66
N GLU A 612 -22.61 -18.05 25.62
CA GLU A 612 -24.04 -18.22 25.28
C GLU A 612 -24.75 -16.89 24.97
N SER A 613 -24.31 -15.80 25.62
CA SER A 613 -24.94 -14.47 25.53
C SER A 613 -24.25 -13.52 24.54
N PHE A 614 -23.14 -13.91 23.96
CA PHE A 614 -22.49 -13.12 22.90
C PHE A 614 -23.28 -13.29 21.62
N THR A 615 -24.25 -12.41 21.44
CA THR A 615 -25.05 -12.32 20.23
C THR A 615 -24.56 -11.13 19.44
N GLY A 616 -23.91 -11.39 18.32
CA GLY A 616 -23.93 -10.43 17.21
C GLY A 616 -25.38 -10.23 16.74
N PRO A 617 -25.63 -9.40 15.73
CA PRO A 617 -26.96 -9.32 15.10
C PRO A 617 -27.44 -10.70 14.70
N GLU A 618 -28.74 -10.86 14.55
CA GLU A 618 -29.42 -12.16 14.32
C GLU A 618 -28.77 -13.04 13.25
N ASN A 619 -28.02 -12.45 12.29
CA ASN A 619 -27.34 -13.13 11.22
C ASN A 619 -25.81 -13.27 11.39
N HIS A 620 -25.25 -12.93 12.53
CA HIS A 620 -23.84 -13.11 12.89
C HIS A 620 -22.84 -12.51 11.88
N TYR A 621 -22.97 -11.23 11.57
CA TYR A 621 -22.07 -10.52 10.66
C TYR A 621 -20.74 -10.08 11.29
N PHE A 622 -20.44 -10.54 12.50
CA PHE A 622 -19.16 -10.28 13.16
C PHE A 622 -18.10 -11.30 12.72
N TYR A 623 -17.23 -10.91 11.80
CA TYR A 623 -16.02 -11.70 11.50
C TYR A 623 -14.97 -11.36 12.55
N GLY A 624 -14.67 -12.27 13.50
CA GLY A 624 -13.67 -12.03 14.54
C GLY A 624 -12.25 -12.06 13.94
N SER A 625 -11.54 -10.95 13.98
CA SER A 625 -10.22 -10.79 13.34
C SER A 625 -9.05 -10.85 14.32
N SER A 626 -9.24 -10.36 15.56
CA SER A 626 -8.16 -10.25 16.55
C SER A 626 -8.68 -10.47 17.97
N ILE A 627 -7.80 -11.01 18.82
CA ILE A 627 -8.01 -11.19 20.25
C ILE A 627 -6.77 -10.67 20.97
N GLN A 628 -6.95 -9.71 21.87
CA GLN A 628 -5.93 -9.18 22.75
C GLN A 628 -6.26 -9.50 24.21
N PRO A 629 -5.68 -10.53 24.80
CA PRO A 629 -5.81 -10.75 26.24
C PRO A 629 -5.09 -9.66 27.04
N SER A 630 -5.67 -9.28 28.18
CA SER A 630 -5.05 -8.32 29.10
C SER A 630 -3.70 -8.81 29.63
N HIS A 631 -2.76 -7.87 29.77
CA HIS A 631 -1.47 -8.12 30.39
C HIS A 631 -1.48 -7.99 31.91
N VAL A 632 -2.57 -7.48 32.52
CA VAL A 632 -2.66 -7.18 33.97
C VAL A 632 -3.80 -7.87 34.67
N GLU A 633 -4.84 -8.31 33.94
CA GLU A 633 -6.04 -8.91 34.54
C GLU A 633 -6.39 -10.24 33.89
N LEU A 634 -6.30 -11.34 34.69
CA LEU A 634 -6.61 -12.68 34.17
C LEU A 634 -8.12 -12.82 33.89
N GLY A 635 -8.47 -13.35 32.74
CA GLY A 635 -9.87 -13.49 32.29
C GLY A 635 -10.42 -12.28 31.56
N LYS A 636 -9.65 -11.18 31.50
CA LYS A 636 -9.98 -10.01 30.68
C LYS A 636 -9.35 -10.14 29.31
N ALA A 637 -10.12 -9.81 28.28
CA ALA A 637 -9.66 -9.80 26.90
C ALA A 637 -10.49 -8.82 26.07
N TYR A 638 -9.88 -8.31 25.03
CA TYR A 638 -10.50 -7.48 23.98
C TYR A 638 -10.59 -8.30 22.71
N ILE A 639 -11.70 -8.18 21.99
CA ILE A 639 -11.92 -8.85 20.71
C ILE A 639 -12.34 -7.83 19.66
N ALA A 640 -11.86 -8.02 18.44
CA ALA A 640 -12.14 -7.13 17.33
C ALA A 640 -12.62 -7.89 16.10
N GLY A 641 -13.32 -7.18 15.20
CA GLY A 641 -13.83 -7.76 13.98
C GLY A 641 -14.55 -6.77 13.07
N SER A 642 -15.39 -7.30 12.17
CA SER A 642 -16.19 -6.48 11.27
C SER A 642 -17.20 -5.65 12.05
N GLY A 643 -17.08 -4.32 11.94
CA GLY A 643 -17.88 -3.35 12.70
C GLY A 643 -18.98 -2.68 11.88
N TYR A 644 -19.44 -3.27 10.75
CA TYR A 644 -20.42 -2.63 9.88
C TYR A 644 -21.87 -2.76 10.37
N SER A 645 -22.20 -3.91 10.93
CA SER A 645 -23.53 -4.22 11.45
C SER A 645 -23.51 -4.55 12.94
N ASN A 646 -22.38 -4.35 13.58
CA ASN A 646 -22.11 -4.60 15.00
C ASN A 646 -21.15 -3.53 15.51
N PRO A 647 -21.00 -3.36 16.85
CA PRO A 647 -19.75 -2.81 17.39
C PRO A 647 -18.53 -3.57 16.88
N GLY A 648 -17.49 -2.83 16.51
CA GLY A 648 -16.26 -3.45 15.97
C GLY A 648 -15.36 -4.05 17.03
N VAL A 649 -15.48 -3.61 18.30
CA VAL A 649 -14.65 -4.07 19.43
C VAL A 649 -15.53 -4.34 20.63
N TYR A 650 -15.19 -5.42 21.37
CA TYR A 650 -15.81 -5.78 22.63
C TYR A 650 -14.75 -6.14 23.66
N ALA A 651 -15.09 -5.95 24.94
CA ALA A 651 -14.29 -6.38 26.08
C ALA A 651 -15.03 -7.41 26.93
N THR A 652 -14.30 -8.36 27.51
CA THR A 652 -14.76 -9.25 28.58
C THR A 652 -13.81 -9.12 29.77
N ASP A 653 -14.33 -9.23 30.97
CA ASP A 653 -13.58 -9.27 32.24
C ASP A 653 -13.78 -10.59 33.02
N ASN A 654 -14.51 -11.53 32.40
CA ASN A 654 -14.93 -12.78 33.06
C ASN A 654 -14.72 -14.01 32.14
N ASN A 655 -13.60 -14.01 31.41
CA ASN A 655 -13.19 -15.11 30.53
C ASN A 655 -14.19 -15.43 29.42
N GLY A 656 -14.91 -14.40 28.93
CA GLY A 656 -15.88 -14.54 27.84
C GLY A 656 -17.27 -15.02 28.27
N GLU A 657 -17.62 -15.01 29.54
CA GLU A 657 -18.99 -15.28 29.96
C GLU A 657 -19.94 -14.19 29.49
N THR A 658 -19.47 -12.92 29.52
CA THR A 658 -20.20 -11.76 29.01
C THR A 658 -19.25 -10.79 28.30
N PHE A 659 -19.84 -9.98 27.41
CA PHE A 659 -19.11 -8.94 26.69
C PHE A 659 -19.79 -7.58 26.81
N THR A 660 -18.95 -6.52 26.85
CA THR A 660 -19.36 -5.12 26.76
C THR A 660 -18.82 -4.55 25.45
N ALA A 661 -19.66 -3.87 24.68
CA ALA A 661 -19.24 -3.19 23.47
C ALA A 661 -18.41 -1.95 23.81
N LEU A 662 -17.29 -1.75 23.09
CA LEU A 662 -16.48 -0.55 23.12
C LEU A 662 -16.66 0.16 21.77
N GLU A 663 -17.67 0.99 21.65
CA GLU A 663 -18.08 1.58 20.35
C GLU A 663 -18.03 3.11 20.30
N GLU A 664 -17.99 3.79 21.45
CA GLU A 664 -17.99 5.27 21.49
C GLU A 664 -16.75 5.82 20.79
N GLY A 665 -16.95 6.67 19.80
CA GLY A 665 -15.89 7.28 18.99
C GLY A 665 -15.32 6.40 17.86
N LEU A 666 -15.56 5.08 17.83
CA LEU A 666 -15.10 4.19 16.78
C LEU A 666 -16.05 4.22 15.57
N PRO A 667 -15.58 4.49 14.35
CA PRO A 667 -16.46 4.45 13.20
C PRO A 667 -16.89 3.01 12.87
N SER A 668 -18.05 2.89 12.24
CA SER A 668 -18.54 1.61 11.73
C SER A 668 -17.66 1.14 10.56
N THR A 669 -16.70 0.25 10.83
CA THR A 669 -15.68 -0.19 9.86
C THR A 669 -15.14 -1.58 10.21
N MET A 670 -14.31 -2.16 9.32
CA MET A 670 -13.53 -3.37 9.65
C MET A 670 -12.35 -3.00 10.55
N ILE A 671 -12.23 -3.69 11.68
CA ILE A 671 -11.05 -3.67 12.54
C ILE A 671 -10.26 -4.94 12.26
N TYR A 672 -9.06 -4.79 11.71
CA TYR A 672 -8.23 -5.93 11.32
C TYR A 672 -7.44 -6.50 12.49
N ASP A 673 -6.91 -5.61 13.35
CA ASP A 673 -6.06 -6.02 14.46
C ASP A 673 -6.12 -5.00 15.61
N ILE A 674 -5.83 -5.46 16.81
CA ILE A 674 -5.74 -4.64 18.02
C ILE A 674 -4.55 -5.03 18.87
N ALA A 675 -3.92 -4.04 19.52
CA ALA A 675 -2.84 -4.26 20.48
C ALA A 675 -2.98 -3.32 21.69
N ALA A 676 -2.81 -3.85 22.89
CA ALA A 676 -2.90 -3.07 24.12
C ALA A 676 -1.51 -2.72 24.66
N THR A 677 -1.39 -1.59 25.34
CA THR A 677 -0.24 -1.31 26.24
C THR A 677 -0.20 -2.31 27.38
N TYR A 678 0.97 -2.43 28.03
CA TYR A 678 1.15 -3.42 29.11
C TYR A 678 0.24 -3.21 30.32
N GLY A 679 -0.23 -1.98 30.54
CA GLY A 679 -1.16 -1.64 31.63
C GLY A 679 -2.61 -1.55 31.20
N ASP A 680 -2.95 -1.87 29.95
CA ASP A 680 -4.27 -1.70 29.34
C ASP A 680 -4.78 -0.23 29.35
N GLU A 681 -3.89 0.77 29.47
CA GLU A 681 -4.27 2.18 29.44
C GLU A 681 -4.76 2.59 28.05
N TYR A 682 -4.11 2.04 27.02
CA TYR A 682 -4.43 2.29 25.62
C TYR A 682 -4.60 0.98 24.86
N ILE A 683 -5.57 0.97 23.93
CA ILE A 683 -5.72 -0.09 22.92
C ILE A 683 -5.63 0.55 21.57
N PHE A 684 -4.66 0.14 20.77
CA PHE A 684 -4.49 0.57 19.39
C PHE A 684 -5.29 -0.34 18.47
N ALA A 685 -5.95 0.24 17.47
CA ALA A 685 -6.69 -0.51 16.46
C ALA A 685 -6.20 -0.18 15.05
N ALA A 686 -5.86 -1.21 14.30
CA ALA A 686 -5.60 -1.16 12.87
C ALA A 686 -6.92 -1.39 12.12
N THR A 687 -7.39 -0.36 11.37
CA THR A 687 -8.71 -0.40 10.75
C THR A 687 -8.68 -0.12 9.24
N GLU A 688 -9.79 -0.37 8.56
CA GLU A 688 -9.94 0.02 7.15
C GLU A 688 -9.85 1.54 6.97
N LEU A 689 -10.21 2.34 7.98
CA LEU A 689 -10.28 3.81 7.93
C LEU A 689 -9.11 4.52 8.61
N GLY A 690 -8.01 3.81 8.89
CA GLY A 690 -6.84 4.37 9.55
C GLY A 690 -6.60 3.79 10.95
N PRO A 691 -5.66 4.36 11.71
CA PRO A 691 -5.35 3.95 13.08
C PRO A 691 -6.29 4.64 14.08
N TYR A 692 -6.74 3.90 15.08
CA TYR A 692 -7.52 4.42 16.20
C TYR A 692 -6.89 4.03 17.53
N ILE A 693 -7.15 4.81 18.57
CA ILE A 693 -6.73 4.55 19.94
C ILE A 693 -7.93 4.61 20.88
N TYR A 694 -8.10 3.59 21.71
CA TYR A 694 -9.03 3.62 22.84
C TYR A 694 -8.28 4.08 24.09
N ILE A 695 -8.82 5.08 24.76
CA ILE A 695 -8.28 5.64 25.99
C ILE A 695 -9.12 5.10 27.15
N SER A 696 -8.58 4.15 27.93
CA SER A 696 -9.34 3.44 28.96
C SER A 696 -9.89 4.34 30.04
N GLU A 697 -9.20 5.44 30.40
CA GLU A 697 -9.66 6.41 31.38
C GLU A 697 -10.88 7.22 30.89
N GLU A 698 -10.98 7.43 29.59
CA GLU A 698 -12.05 8.21 28.95
C GLU A 698 -13.22 7.34 28.45
N ASP A 699 -13.02 6.00 28.39
CA ASP A 699 -13.95 5.01 27.83
C ASP A 699 -14.34 5.35 26.40
N GLN A 700 -13.36 5.81 25.57
CA GLN A 700 -13.61 6.37 24.24
C GLN A 700 -12.51 6.04 23.24
N TRP A 701 -12.90 5.84 21.97
CA TRP A 701 -12.00 5.77 20.84
C TRP A 701 -11.77 7.14 20.21
N GLU A 702 -10.53 7.39 19.81
CA GLU A 702 -10.13 8.59 19.10
C GLU A 702 -9.36 8.25 17.83
N ASP A 703 -9.48 9.11 16.81
CA ASP A 703 -8.70 9.01 15.57
C ASP A 703 -7.23 9.36 15.86
N LEU A 704 -6.34 8.37 15.75
CA LEU A 704 -4.91 8.54 16.02
C LEU A 704 -4.14 9.10 14.82
N SER A 705 -4.76 9.27 13.66
CA SER A 705 -4.06 9.68 12.44
C SER A 705 -3.37 11.04 12.56
N GLY A 706 -3.97 12.00 13.25
CA GLY A 706 -3.50 13.38 13.24
C GLY A 706 -3.42 13.96 11.83
N ASN A 707 -2.38 14.75 11.56
CA ASN A 707 -2.03 15.24 10.22
C ASN A 707 -0.81 14.52 9.63
N GLU A 708 -0.24 13.54 10.32
CA GLU A 708 1.04 12.91 9.98
C GLU A 708 0.86 11.51 9.41
N ALA A 709 -0.06 10.73 9.94
CA ALA A 709 -0.31 9.38 9.46
C ALA A 709 -1.18 9.40 8.19
N PRO A 710 -0.83 8.62 7.15
CA PRO A 710 -1.58 8.59 5.90
C PRO A 710 -2.98 7.99 6.11
N ASP A 711 -3.96 8.48 5.37
CA ASP A 711 -5.24 7.79 5.20
C ASP A 711 -5.00 6.52 4.39
N GLN A 712 -4.98 5.39 5.07
CA GLN A 712 -4.71 4.08 4.49
C GLN A 712 -5.50 3.00 5.23
N THR A 713 -5.58 1.80 4.66
CA THR A 713 -5.96 0.59 5.40
C THR A 713 -4.78 0.19 6.27
N TYR A 714 -4.96 0.19 7.57
CA TYR A 714 -4.02 -0.33 8.55
C TYR A 714 -4.43 -1.78 8.83
N TRP A 715 -3.53 -2.71 8.52
CA TRP A 715 -3.88 -4.14 8.54
C TRP A 715 -3.48 -4.85 9.83
N THR A 716 -2.39 -4.44 10.43
CA THR A 716 -1.86 -5.06 11.65
C THR A 716 -1.30 -3.99 12.58
N VAL A 717 -1.30 -4.27 13.87
CA VAL A 717 -0.67 -3.44 14.88
C VAL A 717 -0.03 -4.30 15.96
N GLU A 718 1.15 -3.91 16.42
CA GLU A 718 1.75 -4.43 17.65
C GLU A 718 2.16 -3.28 18.55
N PHE A 719 2.11 -3.47 19.87
CA PHE A 719 2.70 -2.56 20.81
C PHE A 719 4.06 -3.09 21.27
N VAL A 720 5.12 -2.28 21.10
CA VAL A 720 6.49 -2.59 21.47
C VAL A 720 6.83 -1.82 22.73
N ASP A 721 6.63 -2.46 23.89
CA ASP A 721 6.74 -1.81 25.20
C ASP A 721 8.15 -1.29 25.49
N GLU A 722 9.19 -1.97 24.98
CA GLU A 722 10.61 -1.62 25.14
C GLU A 722 10.94 -0.22 24.58
N ILE A 723 10.20 0.21 23.57
CA ILE A 723 10.36 1.51 22.91
C ILE A 723 9.10 2.38 22.94
N LYS A 724 8.05 1.95 23.68
CA LYS A 724 6.76 2.64 23.83
C LYS A 724 6.12 3.00 22.49
N THR A 725 6.11 2.07 21.56
CA THR A 725 5.72 2.33 20.16
C THR A 725 4.61 1.37 19.74
N ALA A 726 3.52 1.91 19.23
CA ALA A 726 2.56 1.16 18.43
C ALA A 726 3.05 1.14 16.98
N ARG A 727 3.37 -0.04 16.46
CA ARG A 727 3.86 -0.25 15.09
C ARG A 727 2.76 -0.84 14.23
N PHE A 728 2.48 -0.17 13.15
CA PHE A 728 1.42 -0.53 12.22
C PHE A 728 1.98 -0.97 10.88
N GLY A 729 1.48 -2.09 10.34
CA GLY A 729 1.63 -2.45 8.95
C GLY A 729 0.44 -1.97 8.14
N THR A 730 0.68 -1.22 7.07
CA THR A 730 -0.37 -0.71 6.19
C THR A 730 -0.50 -1.54 4.92
N TYR A 731 -1.67 -1.46 4.29
CA TYR A 731 -1.90 -2.14 3.02
C TYR A 731 -1.69 -1.21 1.82
N GLY A 732 -0.46 -0.64 1.72
CA GLY A 732 -0.07 0.20 0.58
C GLY A 732 0.76 1.45 0.90
N ARG A 733 1.11 1.68 2.18
CA ARG A 733 1.95 2.81 2.61
C ARG A 733 3.05 2.37 3.58
N GLY A 734 3.51 1.12 3.46
CA GLY A 734 4.61 0.62 4.27
C GLY A 734 4.26 0.43 5.75
N ILE A 735 5.27 0.59 6.61
CA ILE A 735 5.19 0.44 8.07
C ILE A 735 5.29 1.82 8.73
N TRP A 736 4.45 2.05 9.73
CA TRP A 736 4.37 3.32 10.47
C TRP A 736 4.40 3.08 11.96
N ASP A 737 5.19 3.88 12.68
CA ASP A 737 5.31 3.87 14.14
C ASP A 737 4.62 5.08 14.74
N PHE A 738 3.74 4.84 15.71
CA PHE A 738 3.29 5.87 16.65
C PHE A 738 4.02 5.69 17.98
N LYS A 739 4.91 6.61 18.30
CA LYS A 739 5.64 6.58 19.56
C LYS A 739 4.90 7.41 20.61
N LEU A 740 4.50 6.75 21.69
CA LEU A 740 3.99 7.45 22.89
C LEU A 740 5.12 8.24 23.55
N GLU A 741 4.88 9.50 23.84
CA GLU A 741 5.73 10.27 24.74
C GLU A 741 5.28 10.01 26.17
N GLU A 742 6.23 9.62 27.03
CA GLU A 742 5.93 9.56 28.47
C GLU A 742 5.64 10.97 28.95
N GLU A 743 4.51 11.18 29.63
CA GLU A 743 4.38 12.40 30.46
C GLU A 743 5.60 12.45 31.39
N THR A 744 6.58 13.26 31.03
CA THR A 744 7.53 13.68 32.05
C THR A 744 6.69 14.35 33.11
N SER A 745 6.49 13.66 34.24
CA SER A 745 5.82 14.19 35.41
C SER A 745 6.59 15.43 35.84
N SER A 746 6.33 16.55 35.18
CA SER A 746 6.75 17.87 35.65
C SER A 746 5.87 18.17 36.82
N ILE A 747 6.46 18.02 37.99
CA ILE A 747 5.90 18.55 39.25
C ILE A 747 5.45 19.99 38.96
N GLY A 748 4.15 20.14 38.88
CA GLY A 748 3.36 21.34 38.93
C GLY A 748 3.89 22.63 38.30
N MET A 749 3.37 22.99 37.16
CA MET A 749 2.92 24.34 36.84
C MET A 749 1.75 24.26 35.83
N ASN A 750 0.60 24.73 36.28
CA ASN A 750 -0.54 24.98 35.37
C ASN A 750 -0.12 25.97 34.29
N GLU A 751 0.15 25.54 33.10
CA GLU A 751 0.21 26.40 31.91
C GLU A 751 -1.17 26.39 31.24
N SER A 752 -1.87 27.52 31.41
CA SER A 752 -3.00 27.84 30.55
C SER A 752 -2.46 28.06 29.14
N LEU A 753 -2.78 27.15 28.22
CA LEU A 753 -2.55 27.31 26.78
C LEU A 753 -3.25 28.56 26.27
N ASN A 754 -2.50 29.61 26.04
CA ASN A 754 -2.84 30.71 25.14
C ASN A 754 -1.78 30.73 24.04
N SER A 755 -1.98 29.95 23.01
CA SER A 755 -1.26 30.01 21.75
C SER A 755 -1.60 31.27 21.00
N GLN A 756 -0.66 32.21 20.91
CA GLN A 756 -0.57 33.19 19.82
C GLN A 756 0.69 34.05 19.97
N HIS A 757 1.88 33.48 19.76
CA HIS A 757 3.04 34.28 19.33
C HIS A 757 4.20 33.32 19.02
N GLU A 758 4.61 33.20 17.77
CA GLU A 758 5.82 32.50 17.37
C GLU A 758 7.01 33.50 17.28
N PHE A 759 8.24 32.99 17.51
CA PHE A 759 9.47 33.70 17.16
C PHE A 759 10.28 32.87 16.14
N LYS A 760 11.04 33.56 15.28
CA LYS A 760 11.96 32.91 14.34
C LYS A 760 13.36 32.87 14.92
N LEU A 761 14.03 31.70 14.75
CA LEU A 761 15.42 31.50 15.16
C LEU A 761 16.20 30.99 13.95
N TYR A 762 17.25 31.69 13.54
CA TYR A 762 18.05 31.35 12.36
C TYR A 762 19.46 31.97 12.40
N PRO A 763 20.48 31.38 11.69
CA PRO A 763 20.41 30.10 11.01
C PRO A 763 20.34 28.92 11.99
N ASN A 764 19.80 27.80 11.54
CA ASN A 764 19.84 26.51 12.23
C ASN A 764 20.14 25.42 11.19
N PRO A 765 21.31 24.77 11.21
CA PRO A 765 22.44 24.90 12.17
C PRO A 765 23.15 26.27 12.17
N ALA A 766 23.74 26.63 13.32
CA ALA A 766 24.41 27.93 13.56
C ALA A 766 25.89 27.74 13.89
N VAL A 767 26.77 28.61 13.35
CA VAL A 767 28.23 28.55 13.60
C VAL A 767 28.69 29.49 14.72
N ASN A 768 28.45 30.79 14.58
CA ASN A 768 28.95 31.77 15.57
C ASN A 768 27.85 32.63 16.18
N THR A 769 26.72 32.78 15.47
CA THR A 769 25.62 33.65 15.91
C THR A 769 24.29 33.05 15.53
N ILE A 770 23.25 33.31 16.34
CA ILE A 770 21.84 33.11 16.01
C ILE A 770 21.09 34.45 15.99
N ASN A 771 20.11 34.58 15.13
CA ASN A 771 19.18 35.71 15.14
C ASN A 771 17.84 35.23 15.68
N ILE A 772 17.28 36.02 16.56
CA ILE A 772 15.95 35.83 17.14
C ILE A 772 15.09 36.98 16.62
N GLU A 773 13.93 36.68 16.01
CA GLU A 773 12.99 37.65 15.47
C GLU A 773 11.59 37.37 16.02
N MET A 774 11.02 38.34 16.68
CA MET A 774 9.71 38.28 17.36
C MET A 774 8.68 39.08 16.56
N GLU A 775 7.42 38.73 16.68
CA GLU A 775 6.33 39.45 16.00
C GLU A 775 6.07 40.84 16.62
N LYS A 776 6.32 41.01 17.89
CA LYS A 776 6.11 42.25 18.63
C LYS A 776 7.34 42.70 19.38
N SER A 777 7.48 43.98 19.54
CA SER A 777 8.54 44.61 20.33
C SER A 777 8.11 44.63 21.81
N GLU A 778 8.83 43.88 22.64
CA GLU A 778 8.64 43.79 24.09
C GLU A 778 9.94 43.51 24.81
N ASP A 779 9.97 43.76 26.13
CA ASP A 779 11.09 43.41 26.96
C ASP A 779 11.12 41.89 27.16
N THR A 780 12.14 41.25 26.65
CA THR A 780 12.24 39.78 26.61
C THR A 780 13.56 39.30 27.19
N LEU A 781 13.52 38.30 28.06
CA LEU A 781 14.67 37.57 28.55
C LEU A 781 14.90 36.37 27.61
N ILE A 782 16.10 36.26 27.07
CA ILE A 782 16.57 35.12 26.30
C ILE A 782 17.48 34.27 27.16
N GLU A 783 17.17 32.98 27.25
CA GLU A 783 17.95 31.98 27.96
C GLU A 783 18.30 30.85 27.02
N ILE A 784 19.56 30.39 26.98
CA ILE A 784 20.02 29.27 26.17
C ILE A 784 20.49 28.18 27.11
N PHE A 785 19.94 26.96 26.92
CA PHE A 785 20.23 25.78 27.71
C PHE A 785 20.92 24.73 26.84
N ASP A 786 21.85 23.97 27.43
CA ASP A 786 22.41 22.78 26.76
C ASP A 786 21.47 21.59 26.84
N ALA A 787 21.84 20.48 26.19
CA ALA A 787 21.04 19.24 26.14
C ALA A 787 20.81 18.59 27.53
N GLN A 788 21.55 19.01 28.59
CA GLN A 788 21.36 18.58 29.97
C GLN A 788 20.50 19.56 30.79
N GLY A 789 19.90 20.58 30.15
CA GLY A 789 19.08 21.58 30.78
C GLY A 789 19.86 22.63 31.61
N ARG A 790 21.17 22.72 31.45
CA ARG A 790 21.99 23.72 32.15
C ARG A 790 21.95 25.03 31.37
N LEU A 791 21.66 26.13 32.07
CA LEU A 791 21.74 27.48 31.48
C LEU A 791 23.19 27.79 31.09
N VAL A 792 23.43 28.05 29.82
CA VAL A 792 24.76 28.34 29.26
C VAL A 792 24.91 29.79 28.80
N LYS A 793 23.77 30.47 28.53
CA LYS A 793 23.79 31.89 28.15
C LYS A 793 22.44 32.55 28.51
N SER A 794 22.50 33.84 28.93
CA SER A 794 21.29 34.62 29.19
C SER A 794 21.53 36.07 28.77
N GLU A 795 20.56 36.66 28.06
CA GLU A 795 20.61 38.05 27.57
C GLU A 795 19.19 38.68 27.61
N SER A 796 19.13 39.93 28.05
CA SER A 796 17.87 40.69 28.08
C SER A 796 17.78 41.63 26.89
N ILE A 797 16.67 41.58 26.18
CA ILE A 797 16.35 42.44 25.07
C ILE A 797 15.31 43.47 25.56
N LEU A 798 15.58 44.72 25.34
CA LEU A 798 14.65 45.81 25.67
C LEU A 798 14.01 46.37 24.39
N ASN A 799 12.72 46.14 24.26
CA ASN A 799 11.87 46.79 23.25
C ASN A 799 12.36 46.62 21.78
N LYS A 800 12.78 45.42 21.38
CA LYS A 800 13.22 45.10 20.03
C LYS A 800 12.46 43.91 19.47
N VAL A 801 12.25 43.89 18.17
CA VAL A 801 11.68 42.73 17.43
C VAL A 801 12.75 41.80 16.90
N LYS A 802 14.03 42.16 16.90
CA LYS A 802 15.12 41.33 16.40
C LYS A 802 16.40 41.51 17.22
N GLN A 803 17.02 40.43 17.61
CA GLN A 803 18.30 40.40 18.33
C GLN A 803 19.21 39.32 17.76
N GLN A 804 20.50 39.63 17.65
CA GLN A 804 21.55 38.67 17.34
C GLN A 804 22.27 38.27 18.62
N ILE A 805 22.41 36.98 18.84
CA ILE A 805 23.14 36.39 19.98
C ILE A 805 24.42 35.75 19.47
N ASP A 806 25.52 36.11 20.09
CA ASP A 806 26.81 35.45 19.84
C ASP A 806 26.86 34.11 20.60
N ILE A 807 27.08 33.03 19.89
CA ILE A 807 27.19 31.66 20.41
C ILE A 807 28.54 31.02 20.08
N SER A 808 29.54 31.83 19.71
CA SER A 808 30.89 31.37 19.36
C SER A 808 31.61 30.66 20.50
N ASP A 809 31.24 30.91 21.75
CA ASP A 809 31.74 30.31 22.97
C ASP A 809 31.07 28.97 23.32
N LEU A 810 30.00 28.57 22.64
CA LEU A 810 29.32 27.31 22.85
C LEU A 810 30.01 26.19 22.10
N THR A 811 30.01 24.99 22.70
CA THR A 811 30.54 23.78 22.05
C THR A 811 29.51 23.26 21.00
N LYS A 812 30.00 22.44 20.05
CA LYS A 812 29.11 21.76 19.11
C LYS A 812 28.09 20.91 19.84
N GLY A 813 26.81 21.02 19.46
CA GLY A 813 25.73 20.28 20.08
C GLY A 813 24.35 20.93 19.89
N THR A 814 23.32 20.29 20.45
CA THR A 814 21.94 20.80 20.45
C THR A 814 21.71 21.70 21.67
N TYR A 815 21.02 22.82 21.46
CA TYR A 815 20.68 23.80 22.47
C TYR A 815 19.21 24.20 22.39
N ILE A 816 18.65 24.58 23.52
CA ILE A 816 17.28 25.11 23.61
C ILE A 816 17.35 26.61 23.90
N CYS A 817 16.73 27.41 23.08
CA CYS A 817 16.56 28.85 23.27
C CYS A 817 15.15 29.11 23.82
N LYS A 818 15.08 29.67 25.01
CA LYS A 818 13.85 30.05 25.68
C LYS A 818 13.74 31.57 25.72
N LEU A 819 12.59 32.10 25.34
CA LEU A 819 12.24 33.51 25.44
C LEU A 819 11.15 33.69 26.51
N THR A 820 11.35 34.64 27.41
CA THR A 820 10.36 35.00 28.44
C THR A 820 10.09 36.50 28.33
N GLY A 821 8.86 36.87 27.95
CA GLY A 821 8.43 38.26 27.83
C GLY A 821 7.00 38.44 28.31
N GLY A 822 6.71 39.49 29.11
CA GLY A 822 5.40 39.73 29.65
C GLY A 822 4.80 38.58 30.41
N THR A 823 3.73 37.97 29.86
CA THR A 823 3.05 36.78 30.42
C THR A 823 3.30 35.53 29.58
N SER A 824 4.15 35.59 28.54
CA SER A 824 4.38 34.47 27.60
C SER A 824 5.79 33.90 27.71
N GLN A 825 5.90 32.60 27.52
CA GLN A 825 7.16 31.87 27.35
C GLN A 825 7.10 31.11 26.02
N MET A 826 8.25 31.14 25.30
CA MET A 826 8.38 30.45 23.99
C MET A 826 9.73 29.75 23.97
N THR A 827 9.80 28.58 23.35
CA THR A 827 11.05 27.81 23.22
C THR A 827 11.25 27.35 21.78
N LYS A 828 12.52 27.32 21.32
CA LYS A 828 12.94 26.66 20.06
C LYS A 828 14.32 26.06 20.23
N SER A 829 14.54 24.91 19.62
CA SER A 829 15.85 24.27 19.60
C SER A 829 16.69 24.74 18.41
N PHE A 830 18.02 24.70 18.55
CA PHE A 830 18.96 24.91 17.46
C PHE A 830 20.23 24.06 17.61
N ILE A 831 20.89 23.80 16.51
CA ILE A 831 22.14 23.04 16.44
C ILE A 831 23.30 24.06 16.31
N LYS A 832 24.32 23.93 17.17
CA LYS A 832 25.61 24.63 17.07
C LYS A 832 26.58 23.71 16.35
N ASP A 833 27.06 24.19 15.20
CA ASP A 833 28.09 23.54 14.38
C ASP A 833 29.52 23.82 14.83
#